data_a42026a69514a66ca6178295937214c2
#
_entry.id   a42026a69514a66ca6178295937214c2
#
_cell.length_a   1.000
_cell.length_b   1.000
_cell.length_c   1.000
_cell.angle_alpha   90.00
_cell.angle_beta   90.00
_cell.angle_gamma   90.00
#
_symmetry.space_group_name_H-M   'P 1'
#
loop_
_entity.id
_entity.type
_entity.pdbx_description
1 polymer ?
#
loop_
_entity_poly.entity_id
_entity_poly.type
_entity_poly.pdbx_seq_one_letter_code
_entity_poly.pdbx_strand_id
1 'polypeptide(L)'
;MQKFKSVSSQVNFSELEEDVLKFWKKNHVFEKSVEKKAPNGEWSFLDGPPFITGLPHYGTLLSSIPKDIFPRYWTMKGYRVRRVWGWDCHGLPAENKVEEQLDIKRKKDIEEKIGIKKFIEACKAYVNNVSSEWEWYVDHIGRWVDFKDAYKTMDLSYMETVMWVFKQMYDKNLIYKGLRVSLFCPHCSTPISNFEVAMDPHNYKDITEVTAVYKYEIKEEKGTYILAWSTTPWNKLVTSGLAVNPKLTYVKVSQGKEKYILAKKTLKILKDEPYKILEEFKGKDLIGTKFVPHYDFYACEAERNPAFKTNPDKKTFIVTGGEFVTPEEGTGVVTLAPYGEEDLELMLRENIRMVMHVDDEGVVKDFVPTFGGMYYLKADKLVLEDLKKRGALYRTDEYTHSVPHCWRCATRLLYSPQNAWYVNVQDLKKKMEKTNKGVNWYPKHFKLGRFLKSLKAAPDWNISRSRYWGSPVPVWECECGERFVPGSIKELEERSGKKISDLHKPEIDEVFIKCGKCGNGVKRVPEVLDSWIEAGSASLAERQYPFNLSVELENFFPPDFIVEYTGQIRAWFYVLHVIANALHLRKEEKENKLARNVLVTGVILGTDGRKMSKNFKNYPDPRGLLERFGGDALRLYLMGSPVMKGEDINFSEKGVAGEYRFLLLFWNTYKFFVDYANLLPWEVRKVEAVGEMGALDRWILARLSQLITDLRKAYEGYDTSGVVKQLKEFIVVDFSTWYIRRSRDRVGLNADKKDRNVCLSVMYEVLVTLTKVAAPMIPFVAEEIFKNLVQEESVHL
;
A
#
# COMPACT_ATOMS: atom_id res chain seq x y z
N MET A 1 -8.68 34.64 46.93
CA MET A 1 -7.74 34.01 46.01
C MET A 1 -8.50 33.56 44.75
N GLN A 2 -7.98 33.86 43.57
CA GLN A 2 -8.55 33.33 42.36
C GLN A 2 -8.40 31.81 42.37
N LYS A 3 -9.47 31.07 42.06
CA LYS A 3 -9.49 29.64 42.17
C LYS A 3 -8.95 28.98 40.90
N PHE A 4 -9.28 29.57 39.74
CA PHE A 4 -8.82 29.17 38.44
C PHE A 4 -7.95 30.24 37.82
N LYS A 5 -6.99 29.85 36.98
CA LYS A 5 -6.24 30.82 36.18
C LYS A 5 -7.19 31.61 35.28
N SER A 6 -6.99 32.90 35.13
CA SER A 6 -7.75 33.76 34.25
C SER A 6 -7.59 33.31 32.81
N VAL A 7 -8.68 33.35 32.04
CA VAL A 7 -8.73 32.89 30.66
C VAL A 7 -8.92 34.07 29.71
N SER A 8 -8.04 34.24 28.73
CA SER A 8 -8.16 35.27 27.69
C SER A 8 -9.24 34.91 26.69
N SER A 9 -9.98 35.91 26.19
CA SER A 9 -10.86 35.76 25.05
C SER A 9 -10.10 35.73 23.71
N GLN A 10 -8.86 36.24 23.74
CA GLN A 10 -7.95 36.17 22.60
C GLN A 10 -6.97 35.03 22.83
N VAL A 11 -7.26 33.87 22.22
CA VAL A 11 -6.42 32.68 22.27
C VAL A 11 -5.86 32.40 20.88
N ASN A 12 -4.55 32.13 20.86
CA ASN A 12 -3.89 31.54 19.70
C ASN A 12 -3.71 30.04 19.99
N PHE A 13 -4.46 29.18 19.30
CA PHE A 13 -4.40 27.73 19.55
C PHE A 13 -3.05 27.13 19.18
N SER A 14 -2.35 27.62 18.16
CA SER A 14 -1.02 27.13 17.82
C SER A 14 -0.01 27.38 18.96
N GLU A 15 -0.02 28.56 19.58
CA GLU A 15 0.82 28.87 20.75
C GLU A 15 0.42 28.04 22.00
N LEU A 16 -0.88 27.85 22.21
CA LEU A 16 -1.40 27.00 23.28
C LEU A 16 -0.93 25.55 23.11
N GLU A 17 -0.98 25.03 21.90
CA GLU A 17 -0.55 23.66 21.57
C GLU A 17 0.95 23.48 21.82
N GLU A 18 1.79 24.48 21.49
CA GLU A 18 3.21 24.49 21.81
C GLU A 18 3.45 24.40 23.34
N ASP A 19 2.68 25.10 24.13
CA ASP A 19 2.82 25.07 25.60
C ASP A 19 2.34 23.73 26.16
N VAL A 20 1.31 23.12 25.59
CA VAL A 20 0.86 21.77 25.94
C VAL A 20 1.90 20.72 25.55
N LEU A 21 2.52 20.82 24.37
CA LEU A 21 3.61 19.92 23.95
C LEU A 21 4.80 19.98 24.91
N LYS A 22 5.23 21.20 25.31
CA LYS A 22 6.28 21.38 26.31
C LYS A 22 5.88 20.75 27.65
N PHE A 23 4.63 20.93 28.06
CA PHE A 23 4.10 20.33 29.27
C PHE A 23 4.13 18.80 29.22
N TRP A 24 3.64 18.19 28.16
CA TRP A 24 3.65 16.73 28.00
C TRP A 24 5.07 16.15 28.02
N LYS A 25 6.01 16.77 27.29
CA LYS A 25 7.41 16.33 27.27
C LYS A 25 8.07 16.47 28.64
N LYS A 26 7.89 17.62 29.32
CA LYS A 26 8.48 17.89 30.64
C LYS A 26 7.98 16.94 31.75
N ASN A 27 6.72 16.53 31.68
CA ASN A 27 6.08 15.70 32.69
C ASN A 27 5.98 14.23 32.30
N HIS A 28 6.54 13.82 31.14
CA HIS A 28 6.51 12.44 30.64
C HIS A 28 5.10 11.86 30.58
N VAL A 29 4.12 12.66 30.10
CA VAL A 29 2.70 12.28 30.13
C VAL A 29 2.42 11.10 29.23
N PHE A 30 3.08 11.04 28.06
CA PHE A 30 2.95 9.91 27.12
C PHE A 30 3.45 8.62 27.76
N GLU A 31 4.66 8.62 28.28
CA GLU A 31 5.30 7.44 28.91
C GLU A 31 4.43 6.94 30.08
N LYS A 32 4.00 7.84 30.96
CA LYS A 32 3.08 7.51 32.06
C LYS A 32 1.78 6.88 31.56
N SER A 33 1.25 7.35 30.42
CA SER A 33 0.02 6.80 29.84
C SER A 33 0.18 5.35 29.35
N VAL A 34 1.38 4.97 28.90
CA VAL A 34 1.71 3.60 28.46
C VAL A 34 2.02 2.70 29.66
N GLU A 35 2.68 3.24 30.71
CA GLU A 35 3.13 2.49 31.88
C GLU A 35 2.04 2.29 32.94
N LYS A 36 0.99 3.11 32.92
CA LYS A 36 -0.08 3.03 33.93
C LYS A 36 -0.72 1.64 33.98
N LYS A 37 -1.37 1.31 35.11
CA LYS A 37 -2.12 0.07 35.29
C LYS A 37 -3.16 -0.10 34.16
N ALA A 38 -3.19 -1.28 33.60
CA ALA A 38 -4.10 -1.66 32.52
C ALA A 38 -5.05 -2.78 32.95
N PRO A 39 -6.09 -2.47 33.75
CA PRO A 39 -7.00 -3.47 34.34
C PRO A 39 -7.78 -4.25 33.26
N ASN A 40 -7.90 -3.72 32.06
CA ASN A 40 -8.63 -4.34 30.96
C ASN A 40 -7.73 -5.13 29.98
N GLY A 41 -6.42 -5.26 30.31
CA GLY A 41 -5.46 -6.01 29.50
C GLY A 41 -4.82 -5.17 28.39
N GLU A 42 -4.39 -5.83 27.33
CA GLU A 42 -3.74 -5.18 26.19
C GLU A 42 -4.72 -4.97 25.03
N TRP A 43 -4.53 -3.88 24.31
CA TRP A 43 -5.16 -3.62 23.03
C TRP A 43 -4.06 -3.32 22.02
N SER A 44 -3.95 -4.17 21.00
CA SER A 44 -2.83 -4.13 20.08
C SER A 44 -3.11 -3.26 18.85
N PHE A 45 -2.20 -2.32 18.62
CA PHE A 45 -2.21 -1.45 17.46
C PHE A 45 -0.94 -1.72 16.64
N LEU A 46 -1.11 -1.93 15.34
CA LEU A 46 0.01 -2.03 14.41
C LEU A 46 0.09 -0.77 13.56
N ASP A 47 1.21 -0.08 13.64
CA ASP A 47 1.51 1.07 12.80
C ASP A 47 2.09 0.61 11.45
N GLY A 48 1.46 1.01 10.35
CA GLY A 48 2.02 0.80 9.02
C GLY A 48 3.24 1.70 8.82
N PRO A 49 4.43 1.13 8.59
CA PRO A 49 5.64 1.92 8.46
C PRO A 49 5.60 2.74 7.17
N PRO A 50 5.71 4.08 7.23
CA PRO A 50 5.83 4.89 6.03
C PRO A 50 7.20 4.69 5.38
N PHE A 51 7.24 4.82 4.06
CA PHE A 51 8.52 4.95 3.34
C PHE A 51 9.27 6.19 3.82
N ILE A 52 10.54 6.02 4.11
CA ILE A 52 11.40 7.09 4.61
C ILE A 52 11.86 8.02 3.47
N THR A 53 10.91 8.63 2.78
CA THR A 53 11.19 9.51 1.62
C THR A 53 10.37 10.79 1.67
N GLY A 54 11.05 11.92 1.77
CA GLY A 54 10.43 13.25 1.79
C GLY A 54 9.71 13.58 3.11
N LEU A 55 8.99 14.70 3.13
CA LEU A 55 8.26 15.20 4.29
C LEU A 55 6.80 14.69 4.30
N PRO A 56 6.16 14.65 5.48
CA PRO A 56 4.74 14.34 5.59
C PRO A 56 3.87 15.26 4.72
N HIS A 57 2.89 14.68 4.07
CA HIS A 57 1.84 15.39 3.34
C HIS A 57 0.48 15.15 4.02
N TYR A 58 -0.57 15.83 3.59
CA TYR A 58 -1.90 15.69 4.20
C TYR A 58 -2.42 14.25 4.27
N GLY A 59 -2.11 13.41 3.30
CA GLY A 59 -2.45 11.98 3.34
C GLY A 59 -1.75 11.24 4.50
N THR A 60 -0.48 11.57 4.78
CA THR A 60 0.26 11.04 5.94
C THR A 60 -0.36 11.52 7.24
N LEU A 61 -0.70 12.83 7.34
CA LEU A 61 -1.35 13.39 8.52
C LEU A 61 -2.74 12.79 8.73
N LEU A 62 -3.50 12.57 7.65
CA LEU A 62 -4.80 11.93 7.69
C LEU A 62 -4.76 10.54 8.33
N SER A 63 -3.85 9.66 7.90
CA SER A 63 -3.72 8.32 8.49
C SER A 63 -3.12 8.35 9.88
N SER A 64 -2.27 9.33 10.20
CA SER A 64 -1.64 9.50 11.52
C SER A 64 -2.63 9.89 12.62
N ILE A 65 -3.64 10.71 12.34
CA ILE A 65 -4.59 11.18 13.35
C ILE A 65 -5.41 10.02 13.98
N PRO A 66 -6.03 9.09 13.22
CA PRO A 66 -6.68 7.92 13.81
C PRO A 66 -5.74 6.99 14.58
N LYS A 67 -4.45 6.94 14.18
CA LYS A 67 -3.38 6.21 14.89
C LYS A 67 -3.06 6.81 16.26
N ASP A 68 -3.57 7.99 16.58
CA ASP A 68 -3.58 8.58 17.91
C ASP A 68 -4.93 8.45 18.61
N ILE A 69 -6.02 8.81 17.93
CA ILE A 69 -7.38 8.86 18.51
C ILE A 69 -7.74 7.53 19.19
N PHE A 70 -7.64 6.42 18.46
CA PHE A 70 -8.08 5.12 18.97
C PHE A 70 -7.14 4.55 20.02
N PRO A 71 -5.79 4.55 19.85
CA PRO A 71 -4.88 4.20 20.92
C PRO A 71 -5.07 5.05 22.19
N ARG A 72 -5.28 6.36 22.06
CA ARG A 72 -5.56 7.25 23.18
C ARG A 72 -6.88 6.91 23.88
N TYR A 73 -7.94 6.67 23.12
CA TYR A 73 -9.24 6.25 23.63
C TYR A 73 -9.16 4.94 24.43
N TRP A 74 -8.53 3.90 23.87
CA TRP A 74 -8.40 2.60 24.53
C TRP A 74 -7.48 2.68 25.76
N THR A 75 -6.43 3.52 25.72
CA THR A 75 -5.60 3.80 26.90
C THR A 75 -6.42 4.47 28.02
N MET A 76 -7.26 5.46 27.70
CA MET A 76 -8.15 6.10 28.66
C MET A 76 -9.23 5.13 29.18
N LYS A 77 -9.59 4.10 28.42
CA LYS A 77 -10.45 2.99 28.89
C LYS A 77 -9.75 1.93 29.72
N GLY A 78 -8.49 2.10 30.07
CA GLY A 78 -7.77 1.20 30.96
C GLY A 78 -7.11 0.01 30.27
N TYR A 79 -6.85 0.10 28.97
CA TYR A 79 -6.03 -0.87 28.24
C TYR A 79 -4.59 -0.38 28.14
N ARG A 80 -3.65 -1.31 28.09
CA ARG A 80 -2.28 -1.01 27.67
C ARG A 80 -2.22 -1.00 26.14
N VAL A 81 -1.72 0.10 25.59
CA VAL A 81 -1.57 0.27 24.15
C VAL A 81 -0.14 0.70 23.84
N ARG A 82 0.65 -0.21 23.31
CA ARG A 82 1.99 0.12 22.80
C ARG A 82 1.87 0.96 21.53
N ARG A 83 2.65 2.02 21.42
CA ARG A 83 2.66 2.98 20.30
C ARG A 83 4.09 3.25 19.89
N VAL A 84 4.60 2.50 18.92
CA VAL A 84 5.97 2.61 18.42
C VAL A 84 5.93 2.97 16.96
N TRP A 85 6.76 3.91 16.55
CA TRP A 85 6.89 4.30 15.15
C TRP A 85 7.62 3.22 14.37
N GLY A 86 7.33 3.08 13.09
CA GLY A 86 8.03 2.19 12.18
C GLY A 86 8.50 2.92 10.92
N TRP A 87 9.61 2.47 10.35
CA TRP A 87 10.16 2.98 9.10
C TRP A 87 10.30 1.87 8.07
N ASP A 88 9.71 2.08 6.88
CA ASP A 88 10.01 1.27 5.70
C ASP A 88 11.25 1.86 5.01
N CYS A 89 12.37 1.14 5.14
CA CYS A 89 13.69 1.63 4.78
C CYS A 89 14.18 1.13 3.43
N HIS A 90 13.62 0.03 2.92
CA HIS A 90 14.16 -0.71 1.79
C HIS A 90 13.43 -0.44 0.45
N GLY A 91 14.01 -0.98 -0.63
CA GLY A 91 13.43 -1.03 -1.95
C GLY A 91 13.60 0.24 -2.78
N LEU A 92 12.90 0.27 -3.90
CA LEU A 92 12.98 1.32 -4.91
C LEU A 92 12.77 2.75 -4.41
N PRO A 93 11.92 3.03 -3.39
CA PRO A 93 11.76 4.39 -2.90
C PRO A 93 13.07 5.04 -2.43
N ALA A 94 13.88 4.31 -1.68
CA ALA A 94 15.17 4.79 -1.18
C ALA A 94 16.25 4.74 -2.27
N GLU A 95 16.34 3.60 -2.99
CA GLU A 95 17.32 3.43 -4.06
C GLU A 95 17.25 4.52 -5.12
N ASN A 96 16.06 4.85 -5.64
CA ASN A 96 15.92 5.88 -6.67
C ASN A 96 16.34 7.28 -6.18
N LYS A 97 16.19 7.57 -4.89
CA LYS A 97 16.68 8.84 -4.33
C LYS A 97 18.19 8.89 -4.25
N VAL A 98 18.81 7.77 -3.91
CA VAL A 98 20.27 7.65 -3.87
C VAL A 98 20.82 7.63 -5.29
N GLU A 99 20.16 6.98 -6.24
CA GLU A 99 20.51 7.03 -7.67
C GLU A 99 20.50 8.48 -8.20
N GLU A 100 19.47 9.26 -7.85
CA GLU A 100 19.40 10.70 -8.17
C GLU A 100 20.58 11.48 -7.57
N GLN A 101 20.89 11.26 -6.29
CA GLN A 101 21.98 11.94 -5.59
C GLN A 101 23.37 11.63 -6.16
N LEU A 102 23.57 10.39 -6.63
CA LEU A 102 24.82 9.90 -7.19
C LEU A 102 24.90 10.02 -8.72
N ASP A 103 23.89 10.64 -9.37
CA ASP A 103 23.75 10.78 -10.83
C ASP A 103 23.87 9.44 -11.60
N ILE A 104 23.30 8.38 -11.02
CA ILE A 104 23.26 7.05 -11.62
C ILE A 104 22.09 7.00 -12.62
N LYS A 105 22.38 6.61 -13.87
CA LYS A 105 21.39 6.56 -14.94
C LYS A 105 20.86 5.15 -15.21
N ARG A 106 21.68 4.13 -14.97
CA ARG A 106 21.36 2.72 -15.24
C ARG A 106 21.79 1.87 -14.06
N LYS A 107 21.03 0.81 -13.79
CA LYS A 107 21.34 -0.12 -12.70
C LYS A 107 22.79 -0.64 -12.72
N LYS A 108 23.32 -1.01 -13.89
CA LYS A 108 24.68 -1.52 -14.01
C LYS A 108 25.77 -0.49 -13.68
N ASP A 109 25.44 0.82 -13.77
CA ASP A 109 26.38 1.86 -13.35
C ASP A 109 26.69 1.79 -11.84
N ILE A 110 25.79 1.16 -11.04
CA ILE A 110 26.03 0.89 -9.61
C ILE A 110 27.21 -0.06 -9.44
N GLU A 111 27.25 -1.16 -10.20
CA GLU A 111 28.36 -2.13 -10.12
C GLU A 111 29.64 -1.60 -10.77
N GLU A 112 29.51 -1.02 -11.97
CA GLU A 112 30.65 -0.64 -12.80
C GLU A 112 31.36 0.64 -12.34
N LYS A 113 30.59 1.64 -11.79
CA LYS A 113 31.15 2.97 -11.50
C LYS A 113 31.23 3.27 -10.00
N ILE A 114 30.29 2.81 -9.20
CA ILE A 114 30.17 3.18 -7.79
C ILE A 114 30.69 2.06 -6.89
N GLY A 115 30.32 0.82 -7.17
CA GLY A 115 30.49 -0.36 -6.34
C GLY A 115 29.31 -0.55 -5.36
N ILE A 116 28.85 -1.81 -5.24
CA ILE A 116 27.65 -2.18 -4.45
C ILE A 116 27.78 -1.70 -3.01
N LYS A 117 28.94 -1.86 -2.36
CA LYS A 117 29.17 -1.46 -0.97
C LYS A 117 28.91 0.03 -0.73
N LYS A 118 29.51 0.90 -1.57
CA LYS A 118 29.32 2.35 -1.45
C LYS A 118 27.86 2.76 -1.70
N PHE A 119 27.19 2.09 -2.62
CA PHE A 119 25.77 2.32 -2.89
C PHE A 119 24.91 1.98 -1.67
N ILE A 120 25.13 0.83 -1.03
CA ILE A 120 24.44 0.39 0.19
C ILE A 120 24.70 1.35 1.36
N GLU A 121 25.96 1.78 1.54
CA GLU A 121 26.32 2.79 2.55
C GLU A 121 25.60 4.13 2.32
N ALA A 122 25.46 4.57 1.07
CA ALA A 122 24.70 5.75 0.70
C ALA A 122 23.18 5.59 1.00
N CYS A 123 22.61 4.40 0.73
CA CYS A 123 21.23 4.10 1.09
C CYS A 123 21.01 4.14 2.61
N LYS A 124 21.90 3.52 3.40
CA LYS A 124 21.87 3.60 4.87
C LYS A 124 21.94 5.04 5.38
N ALA A 125 22.87 5.83 4.84
CA ALA A 125 23.03 7.25 5.21
C ALA A 125 21.79 8.07 4.87
N TYR A 126 21.22 7.89 3.67
CA TYR A 126 19.99 8.56 3.26
C TYR A 126 18.84 8.29 4.22
N VAL A 127 18.58 7.01 4.52
CA VAL A 127 17.50 6.58 5.40
C VAL A 127 17.66 7.14 6.82
N ASN A 128 18.88 7.20 7.35
CA ASN A 128 19.10 7.69 8.71
C ASN A 128 18.94 9.23 8.86
N ASN A 129 19.00 9.99 7.77
CA ASN A 129 18.96 11.46 7.83
C ASN A 129 17.55 12.07 7.79
N VAL A 130 16.50 11.33 7.44
CA VAL A 130 15.16 11.88 7.15
C VAL A 130 14.26 12.01 8.41
N SER A 131 14.61 11.39 9.53
CA SER A 131 13.67 11.17 10.64
C SER A 131 13.30 12.41 11.49
N SER A 132 14.20 13.40 11.64
CA SER A 132 14.00 14.51 12.61
C SER A 132 12.88 15.49 12.24
N GLU A 133 12.65 15.73 10.94
CA GLU A 133 11.59 16.66 10.53
C GLU A 133 10.18 16.04 10.66
N TRP A 134 10.07 14.71 10.57
CA TRP A 134 8.79 14.01 10.74
C TRP A 134 8.23 14.14 12.14
N GLU A 135 9.08 14.09 13.18
CA GLU A 135 8.67 14.21 14.56
C GLU A 135 7.92 15.52 14.82
N TRP A 136 8.39 16.64 14.22
CA TRP A 136 7.71 17.92 14.32
C TRP A 136 6.25 17.85 13.85
N TYR A 137 5.99 17.28 12.66
CA TYR A 137 4.63 17.16 12.13
C TYR A 137 3.74 16.26 12.99
N VAL A 138 4.29 15.16 13.47
CA VAL A 138 3.57 14.18 14.30
C VAL A 138 3.21 14.77 15.66
N ASP A 139 4.13 15.51 16.29
CA ASP A 139 3.89 16.25 17.53
C ASP A 139 2.77 17.29 17.33
N HIS A 140 2.84 18.09 16.27
CA HIS A 140 1.91 19.21 16.03
C HIS A 140 0.50 18.77 15.59
N ILE A 141 0.31 17.51 15.20
CA ILE A 141 -1.04 16.94 15.11
C ILE A 141 -1.47 16.23 16.39
N GLY A 142 -0.72 16.35 17.48
CA GLY A 142 -1.02 15.76 18.78
C GLY A 142 -0.89 14.25 18.86
N ARG A 143 -0.18 13.60 17.94
CA ARG A 143 -0.01 12.15 17.92
C ARG A 143 1.08 11.73 18.91
N TRP A 144 0.72 10.88 19.84
CA TRP A 144 1.63 10.23 20.76
C TRP A 144 2.17 8.92 20.20
N VAL A 145 3.47 8.86 20.00
CA VAL A 145 4.17 7.68 19.49
C VAL A 145 5.64 7.73 19.88
N ASP A 146 6.21 6.58 20.17
CA ASP A 146 7.62 6.44 20.49
C ASP A 146 8.45 6.43 19.21
N PHE A 147 9.19 7.52 18.97
CA PHE A 147 10.18 7.65 17.89
C PHE A 147 11.55 7.13 18.30
N LYS A 148 11.87 7.10 19.58
CA LYS A 148 13.20 6.73 20.08
C LYS A 148 13.45 5.24 19.83
N ASP A 149 12.44 4.42 20.13
CA ASP A 149 12.49 2.97 19.93
C ASP A 149 11.80 2.55 18.63
N ALA A 150 11.78 3.47 17.63
CA ALA A 150 11.23 3.19 16.32
C ALA A 150 11.93 1.99 15.66
N TYR A 151 11.15 1.02 15.20
CA TYR A 151 11.70 -0.08 14.41
C TYR A 151 11.99 0.37 12.98
N LYS A 152 13.02 -0.21 12.38
CA LYS A 152 13.36 -0.01 10.96
C LYS A 152 13.37 -1.36 10.26
N THR A 153 12.80 -1.43 9.07
CA THR A 153 12.81 -2.71 8.31
C THR A 153 14.23 -3.18 7.98
N MET A 154 15.22 -2.28 8.05
CA MET A 154 16.64 -2.58 7.86
C MET A 154 17.38 -3.04 9.14
N ASP A 155 16.72 -3.04 10.30
CA ASP A 155 17.35 -3.51 11.54
C ASP A 155 17.59 -5.02 11.46
N LEU A 156 18.75 -5.46 11.97
CA LEU A 156 19.16 -6.86 11.90
C LEU A 156 18.11 -7.80 12.49
N SER A 157 17.54 -7.45 13.64
CA SER A 157 16.49 -8.22 14.32
C SER A 157 15.17 -8.26 13.53
N TYR A 158 14.83 -7.17 12.82
CA TYR A 158 13.68 -7.14 11.94
C TYR A 158 13.88 -8.08 10.73
N MET A 159 15.04 -7.95 10.08
CA MET A 159 15.41 -8.80 8.93
C MET A 159 15.51 -10.29 9.31
N GLU A 160 15.92 -10.60 10.54
CA GLU A 160 15.94 -11.99 11.06
C GLU A 160 14.50 -12.55 11.15
N THR A 161 13.54 -11.77 11.63
CA THR A 161 12.14 -12.20 11.63
C THR A 161 11.61 -12.37 10.20
N VAL A 162 11.97 -11.49 9.25
CA VAL A 162 11.61 -11.63 7.83
C VAL A 162 12.18 -12.92 7.24
N MET A 163 13.43 -13.24 7.57
CA MET A 163 14.06 -14.51 7.18
C MET A 163 13.32 -15.72 7.76
N TRP A 164 12.89 -15.65 9.01
CA TRP A 164 12.07 -16.68 9.64
C TRP A 164 10.71 -16.82 8.95
N VAL A 165 10.03 -15.73 8.63
CA VAL A 165 8.76 -15.72 7.88
C VAL A 165 8.94 -16.43 6.53
N PHE A 166 10.00 -16.10 5.81
CA PHE A 166 10.33 -16.74 4.54
C PHE A 166 10.52 -18.25 4.73
N LYS A 167 11.32 -18.67 5.72
CA LYS A 167 11.57 -20.08 6.04
C LYS A 167 10.27 -20.82 6.34
N GLN A 168 9.39 -20.26 7.19
CA GLN A 168 8.11 -20.88 7.53
C GLN A 168 7.21 -21.09 6.31
N MET A 169 7.17 -20.14 5.38
CA MET A 169 6.42 -20.28 4.13
C MET A 169 7.08 -21.29 3.18
N TYR A 170 8.41 -21.30 3.13
CA TYR A 170 9.18 -22.25 2.31
C TYR A 170 8.94 -23.70 2.75
N ASP A 171 9.02 -23.98 4.05
CA ASP A 171 8.81 -25.32 4.62
C ASP A 171 7.38 -25.85 4.39
N LYS A 172 6.43 -24.94 4.21
CA LYS A 172 5.03 -25.28 3.85
C LYS A 172 4.81 -25.41 2.34
N ASN A 173 5.88 -25.38 1.53
CA ASN A 173 5.83 -25.40 0.06
C ASN A 173 5.01 -24.25 -0.55
N LEU A 174 4.89 -23.13 0.17
CA LEU A 174 4.22 -21.93 -0.35
C LEU A 174 5.17 -21.00 -1.12
N ILE A 175 6.47 -21.17 -0.99
CA ILE A 175 7.48 -20.45 -1.78
C ILE A 175 8.10 -21.41 -2.79
N TYR A 176 8.14 -20.98 -4.05
CA TYR A 176 8.75 -21.72 -5.13
C TYR A 176 9.53 -20.81 -6.08
N LYS A 177 10.51 -21.35 -6.79
CA LYS A 177 11.19 -20.69 -7.91
C LYS A 177 10.59 -21.16 -9.22
N GLY A 178 10.21 -20.24 -10.09
CA GLY A 178 9.55 -20.58 -11.35
C GLY A 178 9.69 -19.52 -12.42
N LEU A 179 9.50 -19.93 -13.66
CA LEU A 179 9.43 -19.03 -14.81
C LEU A 179 7.98 -18.59 -15.02
N ARG A 180 7.69 -17.32 -14.78
CA ARG A 180 6.37 -16.71 -15.02
C ARG A 180 6.52 -15.32 -15.62
N VAL A 181 5.49 -14.87 -16.32
CA VAL A 181 5.44 -13.49 -16.82
C VAL A 181 5.09 -12.56 -15.67
N SER A 182 5.89 -11.53 -15.51
CA SER A 182 5.68 -10.47 -14.52
C SER A 182 5.71 -9.10 -15.21
N LEU A 183 5.06 -8.11 -14.59
CA LEU A 183 5.32 -6.72 -14.94
C LEU A 183 6.79 -6.40 -14.63
N PHE A 184 7.46 -5.78 -15.55
CA PHE A 184 8.90 -5.46 -15.46
C PHE A 184 9.15 -4.01 -15.81
N CYS A 185 9.95 -3.32 -14.97
CA CYS A 185 10.36 -1.95 -15.24
C CYS A 185 11.74 -1.94 -15.91
N PRO A 186 11.86 -1.52 -17.16
CA PRO A 186 13.15 -1.51 -17.85
C PRO A 186 14.10 -0.43 -17.31
N HIS A 187 13.60 0.67 -16.75
CA HIS A 187 14.41 1.69 -16.11
C HIS A 187 15.00 1.21 -14.77
N CYS A 188 14.17 0.63 -13.91
CA CYS A 188 14.62 0.09 -12.62
C CYS A 188 15.27 -1.29 -12.75
N SER A 189 15.18 -1.93 -13.92
CA SER A 189 15.70 -3.27 -14.24
C SER A 189 15.27 -4.31 -13.20
N THR A 190 13.98 -4.34 -12.87
CA THR A 190 13.43 -5.24 -11.84
C THR A 190 11.95 -5.55 -12.10
N PRO A 191 11.46 -6.75 -11.72
CA PRO A 191 10.03 -7.03 -11.75
C PRO A 191 9.28 -6.17 -10.74
N ILE A 192 8.02 -5.85 -11.07
CA ILE A 192 7.09 -5.10 -10.24
C ILE A 192 5.87 -5.99 -9.99
N SER A 193 5.43 -6.10 -8.77
CA SER A 193 4.24 -6.89 -8.45
C SER A 193 2.95 -6.20 -8.93
N ASN A 194 1.95 -6.97 -9.35
CA ASN A 194 0.69 -6.44 -9.87
C ASN A 194 -0.01 -5.49 -8.90
N PHE A 195 0.05 -5.79 -7.60
CA PHE A 195 -0.57 -4.94 -6.59
C PHE A 195 0.15 -3.60 -6.40
N GLU A 196 1.47 -3.54 -6.64
CA GLU A 196 2.23 -2.28 -6.59
C GLU A 196 1.75 -1.28 -7.64
N VAL A 197 1.35 -1.78 -8.81
CA VAL A 197 0.76 -0.93 -9.86
C VAL A 197 -0.70 -0.62 -9.53
N ALA A 198 -1.46 -1.63 -9.10
CA ALA A 198 -2.90 -1.51 -8.86
C ALA A 198 -3.29 -0.70 -7.62
N MET A 199 -2.33 -0.39 -6.71
CA MET A 199 -2.60 0.43 -5.52
C MET A 199 -3.00 1.88 -5.86
N ASP A 200 -2.49 2.43 -6.97
CA ASP A 200 -2.84 3.77 -7.46
C ASP A 200 -3.35 3.69 -8.91
N PRO A 201 -4.61 4.08 -9.18
CA PRO A 201 -5.16 4.07 -10.54
C PRO A 201 -4.37 4.94 -11.53
N HIS A 202 -3.65 5.98 -11.07
CA HIS A 202 -2.84 6.84 -11.92
C HIS A 202 -1.58 6.16 -12.50
N ASN A 203 -1.26 4.96 -12.01
CA ASN A 203 -0.22 4.12 -12.61
C ASN A 203 -0.66 3.49 -13.94
N TYR A 204 -1.94 3.59 -14.29
CA TYR A 204 -2.46 3.19 -15.59
C TYR A 204 -2.72 4.45 -16.42
N LYS A 205 -2.18 4.49 -17.63
CA LYS A 205 -2.35 5.62 -18.56
C LYS A 205 -2.96 5.12 -19.84
N ASP A 206 -3.96 5.82 -20.34
CA ASP A 206 -4.51 5.53 -21.64
C ASP A 206 -3.54 6.03 -22.73
N ILE A 207 -3.09 5.12 -23.59
CA ILE A 207 -2.14 5.38 -24.66
C ILE A 207 -2.77 4.92 -25.97
N THR A 208 -2.69 5.78 -27.00
CA THR A 208 -3.10 5.44 -28.35
C THR A 208 -1.88 4.96 -29.13
N GLU A 209 -1.93 3.72 -29.63
CA GLU A 209 -0.85 3.09 -30.39
C GLU A 209 -1.36 2.50 -31.70
N VAL A 210 -0.45 2.33 -32.64
CA VAL A 210 -0.76 1.66 -33.89
C VAL A 210 -0.75 0.16 -33.66
N THR A 211 -1.89 -0.50 -33.89
CA THR A 211 -2.02 -1.95 -33.90
C THR A 211 -2.05 -2.46 -35.33
N ALA A 212 -1.75 -3.75 -35.50
CA ALA A 212 -1.74 -4.33 -36.83
C ALA A 212 -2.36 -5.72 -36.86
N VAL A 213 -2.97 -6.03 -38.03
CA VAL A 213 -3.34 -7.39 -38.43
C VAL A 213 -2.24 -7.90 -39.33
N TYR A 214 -1.57 -8.94 -38.88
CA TYR A 214 -0.43 -9.59 -39.55
C TYR A 214 -0.88 -10.77 -40.43
N LYS A 215 -0.24 -10.95 -41.58
CA LYS A 215 -0.47 -12.05 -42.50
C LYS A 215 0.60 -13.13 -42.31
N TYR A 216 0.23 -14.33 -41.88
CA TYR A 216 1.13 -15.50 -41.78
C TYR A 216 0.78 -16.48 -42.86
N GLU A 217 1.62 -16.61 -43.89
CA GLU A 217 1.39 -17.51 -45.04
C GLU A 217 1.46 -18.97 -44.59
N ILE A 218 0.48 -19.78 -45.00
CA ILE A 218 0.49 -21.23 -44.76
C ILE A 218 1.57 -21.86 -45.62
N LYS A 219 2.49 -22.65 -45.02
CA LYS A 219 3.64 -23.20 -45.70
C LYS A 219 3.23 -24.14 -46.86
N GLU A 220 2.19 -24.92 -46.65
CA GLU A 220 1.66 -25.92 -47.61
C GLU A 220 0.64 -25.33 -48.60
N GLU A 221 0.16 -24.08 -48.41
CA GLU A 221 -0.85 -23.44 -49.28
C GLU A 221 -0.48 -21.98 -49.58
N LYS A 222 0.35 -21.77 -50.60
CA LYS A 222 0.79 -20.42 -51.02
C LYS A 222 -0.38 -19.51 -51.35
N GLY A 223 -0.27 -18.23 -50.93
CA GLY A 223 -1.34 -17.22 -51.13
C GLY A 223 -2.50 -17.35 -50.16
N THR A 224 -2.42 -18.27 -49.18
CA THR A 224 -3.37 -18.39 -48.07
C THR A 224 -2.70 -17.98 -46.78
N TYR A 225 -3.30 -17.00 -46.06
CA TYR A 225 -2.73 -16.38 -44.87
C TYR A 225 -3.63 -16.53 -43.65
N ILE A 226 -3.07 -16.88 -42.53
CA ILE A 226 -3.72 -16.76 -41.23
C ILE A 226 -3.56 -15.31 -40.76
N LEU A 227 -4.68 -14.65 -40.44
CA LEU A 227 -4.68 -13.28 -39.91
C LEU A 227 -4.59 -13.31 -38.41
N ALA A 228 -3.54 -12.67 -37.85
CA ALA A 228 -3.38 -12.52 -36.42
C ALA A 228 -3.28 -11.03 -36.06
N TRP A 229 -3.97 -10.60 -34.98
CA TRP A 229 -3.94 -9.22 -34.50
C TRP A 229 -3.02 -9.08 -33.27
N SER A 230 -2.34 -7.94 -33.16
CA SER A 230 -1.54 -7.61 -31.97
C SER A 230 -1.30 -6.12 -31.83
N THR A 231 -1.15 -5.70 -30.56
CA THR A 231 -0.78 -4.34 -30.14
C THR A 231 0.73 -4.13 -29.99
N THR A 232 1.55 -5.19 -30.14
CA THR A 232 2.99 -5.17 -29.82
C THR A 232 3.83 -5.62 -31.02
N PRO A 233 4.14 -4.74 -32.00
CA PRO A 233 4.96 -5.07 -33.17
C PRO A 233 6.35 -5.66 -32.82
N TRP A 234 7.02 -5.13 -31.77
CA TRP A 234 8.37 -5.55 -31.38
C TRP A 234 8.48 -7.06 -31.04
N ASN A 235 7.44 -7.67 -30.49
CA ASN A 235 7.49 -9.11 -30.18
C ASN A 235 7.29 -10.00 -31.39
N LYS A 236 6.93 -9.43 -32.56
CA LYS A 236 6.84 -10.19 -33.85
C LYS A 236 8.21 -10.67 -34.32
N LEU A 237 9.29 -10.05 -33.81
CA LEU A 237 10.68 -10.51 -34.06
C LEU A 237 10.92 -11.96 -33.61
N VAL A 238 10.11 -12.47 -32.67
CA VAL A 238 10.29 -13.81 -32.07
C VAL A 238 9.00 -14.62 -32.01
N THR A 239 8.04 -14.37 -32.90
CA THR A 239 6.80 -15.14 -32.94
C THR A 239 7.07 -16.58 -33.37
N SER A 240 7.01 -17.51 -32.42
CA SER A 240 7.34 -18.93 -32.63
C SER A 240 6.13 -19.80 -32.92
N GLY A 241 4.92 -19.33 -32.63
CA GLY A 241 3.67 -20.04 -32.86
C GLY A 241 2.48 -19.11 -33.05
N LEU A 242 1.36 -19.68 -33.46
CA LEU A 242 0.04 -19.04 -33.49
C LEU A 242 -0.91 -19.86 -32.62
N ALA A 243 -1.77 -19.21 -31.83
CA ALA A 243 -2.81 -19.88 -31.06
C ALA A 243 -4.19 -19.63 -31.66
N VAL A 244 -4.99 -20.69 -31.74
CA VAL A 244 -6.40 -20.66 -32.11
C VAL A 244 -7.24 -21.36 -31.07
N ASN A 245 -8.48 -20.94 -30.88
CA ASN A 245 -9.38 -21.68 -29.97
C ASN A 245 -9.99 -22.89 -30.67
N PRO A 246 -9.73 -24.11 -30.19
CA PRO A 246 -10.21 -25.36 -30.84
C PRO A 246 -11.73 -25.44 -31.01
N LYS A 247 -12.49 -24.72 -30.16
CA LYS A 247 -13.97 -24.77 -30.14
C LYS A 247 -14.62 -23.72 -31.04
N LEU A 248 -13.89 -22.66 -31.41
CA LEU A 248 -14.41 -21.60 -32.29
C LEU A 248 -14.53 -22.07 -33.74
N THR A 249 -15.42 -21.41 -34.48
CA THR A 249 -15.55 -21.58 -35.92
C THR A 249 -14.68 -20.56 -36.65
N TYR A 250 -13.83 -21.01 -37.54
CA TYR A 250 -13.00 -20.22 -38.44
C TYR A 250 -13.51 -20.32 -39.84
N VAL A 251 -13.15 -19.34 -40.65
CA VAL A 251 -13.50 -19.30 -42.07
C VAL A 251 -12.27 -19.02 -42.90
N LYS A 252 -12.21 -19.66 -44.09
CA LYS A 252 -11.31 -19.29 -45.18
C LYS A 252 -12.09 -18.41 -46.16
N VAL A 253 -11.64 -17.17 -46.35
CA VAL A 253 -12.26 -16.23 -47.27
C VAL A 253 -11.32 -15.88 -48.41
N SER A 254 -11.87 -15.67 -49.60
CA SER A 254 -11.14 -15.09 -50.73
C SER A 254 -11.47 -13.61 -50.82
N GLN A 255 -10.45 -12.77 -50.88
CA GLN A 255 -10.56 -11.31 -51.03
C GLN A 255 -9.44 -10.82 -51.96
N GLY A 256 -9.79 -10.25 -53.10
CA GLY A 256 -8.83 -9.93 -54.11
C GLY A 256 -8.12 -11.18 -54.68
N LYS A 257 -6.81 -11.17 -54.67
CA LYS A 257 -5.96 -12.31 -55.14
C LYS A 257 -5.51 -13.24 -54.01
N GLU A 258 -5.81 -12.93 -52.77
CA GLU A 258 -5.32 -13.66 -51.58
C GLU A 258 -6.49 -14.35 -50.86
N LYS A 259 -6.16 -15.36 -50.05
CA LYS A 259 -7.10 -16.04 -49.15
C LYS A 259 -6.69 -15.80 -47.73
N TYR A 260 -7.67 -15.63 -46.85
CA TYR A 260 -7.44 -15.30 -45.43
C TYR A 260 -8.22 -16.25 -44.54
N ILE A 261 -7.58 -16.60 -43.37
CA ILE A 261 -8.20 -17.42 -42.36
C ILE A 261 -8.30 -16.57 -41.08
N LEU A 262 -9.52 -16.49 -40.52
CA LEU A 262 -9.83 -15.78 -39.27
C LEU A 262 -11.09 -16.39 -38.65
N ALA A 263 -11.37 -16.05 -37.39
CA ALA A 263 -12.58 -16.50 -36.71
C ALA A 263 -13.83 -15.94 -37.40
N LYS A 264 -14.87 -16.74 -37.60
CA LYS A 264 -16.12 -16.34 -38.30
C LYS A 264 -16.76 -15.08 -37.66
N LYS A 265 -16.71 -14.96 -36.31
CA LYS A 265 -17.24 -13.82 -35.60
C LYS A 265 -16.47 -12.50 -35.84
N THR A 266 -15.24 -12.58 -36.36
CA THR A 266 -14.37 -11.41 -36.56
C THR A 266 -14.32 -10.93 -38.03
N LEU A 267 -15.20 -11.38 -38.87
CA LEU A 267 -15.28 -11.00 -40.31
C LEU A 267 -15.32 -9.47 -40.55
N LYS A 268 -15.83 -8.70 -39.59
CA LYS A 268 -15.84 -7.23 -39.62
C LYS A 268 -14.44 -6.57 -39.70
N ILE A 269 -13.37 -7.36 -39.44
CA ILE A 269 -11.98 -6.89 -39.54
C ILE A 269 -11.50 -6.84 -41.00
N LEU A 270 -12.16 -7.57 -41.89
CA LEU A 270 -11.82 -7.51 -43.30
C LEU A 270 -11.98 -6.08 -43.85
N LYS A 271 -11.15 -5.73 -44.84
CA LYS A 271 -11.24 -4.43 -45.54
C LYS A 271 -12.58 -4.31 -46.23
N ASP A 272 -13.02 -3.09 -46.52
CA ASP A 272 -14.23 -2.77 -47.28
C ASP A 272 -14.06 -3.13 -48.76
N GLU A 273 -13.75 -4.39 -49.02
CA GLU A 273 -13.62 -5.00 -50.35
C GLU A 273 -14.47 -6.29 -50.39
N PRO A 274 -15.07 -6.64 -51.54
CA PRO A 274 -15.86 -7.85 -51.63
C PRO A 274 -15.03 -9.10 -51.24
N TYR A 275 -15.63 -9.97 -50.44
CA TYR A 275 -15.03 -11.26 -50.09
C TYR A 275 -16.03 -12.41 -50.24
N LYS A 276 -15.54 -13.61 -50.43
CA LYS A 276 -16.33 -14.83 -50.51
C LYS A 276 -15.82 -15.84 -49.48
N ILE A 277 -16.73 -16.40 -48.68
CA ILE A 277 -16.39 -17.50 -47.76
C ILE A 277 -16.24 -18.76 -48.64
N LEU A 278 -15.07 -19.38 -48.58
CA LEU A 278 -14.74 -20.58 -49.30
C LEU A 278 -15.01 -21.83 -48.47
N GLU A 279 -14.71 -21.76 -47.15
CA GLU A 279 -14.75 -22.90 -46.26
C GLU A 279 -15.02 -22.44 -44.82
N GLU A 280 -15.75 -23.26 -44.05
CA GLU A 280 -15.93 -23.11 -42.60
C GLU A 280 -15.45 -24.39 -41.91
N PHE A 281 -14.70 -24.22 -40.80
CA PHE A 281 -14.15 -25.35 -40.03
C PHE A 281 -13.93 -24.97 -38.58
N LYS A 282 -13.62 -25.94 -37.74
CA LYS A 282 -13.32 -25.70 -36.31
C LYS A 282 -11.83 -25.36 -36.10
N GLY A 283 -11.53 -24.57 -35.11
CA GLY A 283 -10.13 -24.23 -34.76
C GLY A 283 -9.25 -25.45 -34.53
N LYS A 284 -9.80 -26.56 -34.04
CA LYS A 284 -9.07 -27.84 -33.90
C LYS A 284 -8.47 -28.33 -35.22
N ASP A 285 -9.10 -28.01 -36.36
CA ASP A 285 -8.66 -28.45 -37.67
C ASP A 285 -7.46 -27.65 -38.23
N LEU A 286 -7.16 -26.49 -37.59
CA LEU A 286 -5.96 -25.68 -37.86
C LEU A 286 -4.74 -26.13 -37.06
N ILE A 287 -4.94 -26.86 -35.96
CA ILE A 287 -3.83 -27.29 -35.09
C ILE A 287 -2.86 -28.18 -35.85
N GLY A 288 -1.57 -27.85 -35.78
CA GLY A 288 -0.54 -28.56 -36.55
C GLY A 288 -0.15 -27.90 -37.86
N THR A 289 -0.97 -26.96 -38.38
CA THR A 289 -0.64 -26.19 -39.58
C THR A 289 0.67 -25.43 -39.41
N LYS A 290 1.59 -25.53 -40.39
CA LYS A 290 2.84 -24.78 -40.40
C LYS A 290 2.68 -23.48 -41.17
N PHE A 291 3.32 -22.40 -40.68
CA PHE A 291 3.31 -21.12 -41.36
C PHE A 291 4.72 -20.58 -41.62
N VAL A 292 4.84 -19.66 -42.57
CA VAL A 292 6.09 -18.95 -42.89
C VAL A 292 6.26 -17.81 -41.89
N PRO A 293 7.33 -17.79 -41.05
CA PRO A 293 7.55 -16.73 -40.07
C PRO A 293 7.93 -15.42 -40.77
N HIS A 294 7.67 -14.29 -40.10
CA HIS A 294 8.15 -13.01 -40.56
C HIS A 294 9.66 -12.85 -40.35
N TYR A 295 10.20 -13.44 -39.29
CA TYR A 295 11.62 -13.50 -38.97
C TYR A 295 11.94 -14.94 -38.54
N ASP A 296 13.05 -15.47 -39.02
CA ASP A 296 13.46 -16.87 -38.78
C ASP A 296 14.88 -17.02 -38.25
N PHE A 297 15.59 -15.89 -37.99
CA PHE A 297 16.99 -15.85 -37.55
C PHE A 297 17.26 -16.79 -36.36
N TYR A 298 16.34 -16.89 -35.41
CA TYR A 298 16.47 -17.76 -34.25
C TYR A 298 16.17 -19.23 -34.50
N ALA A 299 15.60 -19.59 -35.65
CA ALA A 299 15.45 -20.96 -36.05
C ALA A 299 16.71 -21.47 -36.77
N CYS A 300 17.36 -20.60 -37.54
CA CYS A 300 18.57 -20.93 -38.30
C CYS A 300 19.85 -20.92 -37.43
N GLU A 301 19.88 -20.09 -36.39
CA GLU A 301 21.06 -19.97 -35.51
C GLU A 301 21.05 -20.94 -34.32
N ALA A 302 19.99 -21.71 -34.11
CA ALA A 302 19.88 -22.66 -33.01
C ALA A 302 21.03 -23.66 -32.94
N GLU A 303 21.70 -23.91 -34.06
CA GLU A 303 22.86 -24.79 -34.16
C GLU A 303 24.20 -24.07 -33.91
N ARG A 304 24.23 -22.73 -34.03
CA ARG A 304 25.47 -21.94 -34.00
C ARG A 304 25.65 -21.10 -32.77
N ASN A 305 24.59 -20.67 -32.08
CA ASN A 305 24.65 -19.78 -30.94
C ASN A 305 24.32 -20.52 -29.62
N PRO A 306 25.26 -20.53 -28.63
CA PRO A 306 25.00 -21.14 -27.32
C PRO A 306 23.76 -20.62 -26.60
N ALA A 307 23.33 -19.35 -26.84
CA ALA A 307 22.09 -18.78 -26.30
C ALA A 307 20.84 -19.48 -26.81
N PHE A 308 20.91 -20.22 -27.90
CA PHE A 308 19.80 -20.97 -28.50
C PHE A 308 19.92 -22.50 -28.36
N LYS A 309 20.94 -23.00 -27.66
CA LYS A 309 21.05 -24.42 -27.30
C LYS A 309 19.91 -24.87 -26.37
N THR A 310 18.70 -24.65 -26.80
CA THR A 310 17.52 -25.22 -26.20
C THR A 310 17.09 -26.41 -27.05
N ASN A 311 16.84 -27.50 -26.36
CA ASN A 311 16.33 -28.79 -26.78
C ASN A 311 15.91 -28.85 -28.28
N PRO A 312 16.57 -29.66 -29.15
CA PRO A 312 16.28 -29.78 -30.58
C PRO A 312 14.85 -30.21 -30.91
N ASP A 313 14.14 -30.76 -29.90
CA ASP A 313 12.76 -31.26 -30.08
C ASP A 313 11.69 -30.16 -29.99
N LYS A 314 12.07 -28.88 -29.79
CA LYS A 314 11.10 -27.79 -29.66
C LYS A 314 10.45 -27.44 -30.99
N LYS A 315 9.10 -27.36 -30.95
CA LYS A 315 8.28 -26.97 -32.10
C LYS A 315 8.47 -25.49 -32.44
N THR A 316 8.47 -25.13 -33.72
CA THR A 316 8.51 -23.75 -34.21
C THR A 316 7.59 -23.55 -35.39
N PHE A 317 7.04 -22.34 -35.55
CA PHE A 317 6.23 -21.89 -36.68
C PHE A 317 5.01 -22.80 -36.95
N ILE A 318 4.29 -23.12 -35.91
CA ILE A 318 3.15 -24.01 -35.88
C ILE A 318 1.95 -23.37 -35.21
N VAL A 319 0.75 -23.72 -35.71
CA VAL A 319 -0.53 -23.38 -35.07
C VAL A 319 -0.82 -24.37 -33.95
N THR A 320 -1.21 -23.88 -32.78
CA THR A 320 -1.56 -24.69 -31.60
C THR A 320 -2.91 -24.27 -31.00
N GLY A 321 -3.46 -25.12 -30.11
CA GLY A 321 -4.76 -24.87 -29.47
C GLY A 321 -4.62 -24.10 -28.15
N GLY A 322 -5.26 -22.91 -28.02
CA GLY A 322 -5.34 -22.11 -26.82
C GLY A 322 -6.79 -21.74 -26.48
N GLU A 323 -7.33 -22.24 -25.36
CA GLU A 323 -8.71 -21.93 -24.96
C GLU A 323 -8.92 -20.46 -24.55
N PHE A 324 -7.84 -19.73 -24.20
CA PHE A 324 -7.86 -18.32 -23.87
C PHE A 324 -8.12 -17.40 -25.07
N VAL A 325 -7.93 -17.92 -26.31
CA VAL A 325 -8.20 -17.14 -27.52
C VAL A 325 -9.70 -16.87 -27.66
N THR A 326 -10.08 -15.60 -27.71
CA THR A 326 -11.46 -15.14 -27.81
C THR A 326 -11.73 -14.41 -29.13
N PRO A 327 -12.99 -14.32 -29.58
CA PRO A 327 -13.35 -13.58 -30.79
C PRO A 327 -13.82 -12.16 -30.49
N GLU A 328 -13.75 -11.68 -29.25
CA GLU A 328 -14.25 -10.37 -28.83
C GLU A 328 -13.34 -9.24 -29.37
N GLU A 329 -12.04 -9.50 -29.38
CA GLU A 329 -11.03 -8.57 -29.93
C GLU A 329 -10.15 -9.29 -30.98
N GLY A 330 -9.67 -8.52 -31.95
CA GLY A 330 -8.77 -9.02 -32.99
C GLY A 330 -9.41 -10.02 -33.95
N THR A 331 -8.61 -10.94 -34.44
CA THR A 331 -8.97 -11.89 -35.52
C THR A 331 -9.40 -13.27 -35.01
N GLY A 332 -9.38 -13.52 -33.72
CA GLY A 332 -9.51 -14.85 -33.11
C GLY A 332 -8.27 -15.74 -33.32
N VAL A 333 -7.11 -15.12 -33.61
CA VAL A 333 -5.80 -15.78 -33.69
C VAL A 333 -4.81 -14.90 -32.94
N VAL A 334 -4.05 -15.49 -32.01
CA VAL A 334 -3.02 -14.84 -31.20
C VAL A 334 -1.63 -15.28 -31.65
N THR A 335 -0.70 -14.33 -31.73
CA THR A 335 0.72 -14.61 -31.98
C THR A 335 1.42 -14.97 -30.66
N LEU A 336 2.10 -16.10 -30.61
CA LEU A 336 2.78 -16.58 -29.41
C LEU A 336 4.22 -16.05 -29.34
N ALA A 337 4.47 -15.30 -28.26
CA ALA A 337 5.79 -14.88 -27.82
C ALA A 337 5.83 -14.93 -26.28
N PRO A 338 6.98 -15.14 -25.61
CA PRO A 338 7.03 -15.42 -24.18
C PRO A 338 6.75 -14.22 -23.27
N TYR A 339 6.08 -13.18 -23.78
CA TYR A 339 5.79 -11.93 -23.07
C TYR A 339 4.34 -11.80 -22.56
N GLY A 340 3.49 -12.82 -22.80
CA GLY A 340 2.16 -12.96 -22.22
C GLY A 340 2.10 -14.17 -21.27
N GLU A 341 1.36 -14.11 -20.18
CA GLU A 341 1.31 -15.24 -19.22
C GLU A 341 0.66 -16.46 -19.87
N GLU A 342 -0.48 -16.28 -20.54
CA GLU A 342 -1.19 -17.34 -21.24
C GLU A 342 -0.38 -17.88 -22.43
N ASP A 343 0.36 -17.00 -23.13
CA ASP A 343 1.28 -17.39 -24.19
C ASP A 343 2.39 -18.28 -23.65
N LEU A 344 3.05 -17.84 -22.53
CA LEU A 344 4.14 -18.58 -21.91
C LEU A 344 3.68 -19.96 -21.42
N GLU A 345 2.54 -20.04 -20.73
CA GLU A 345 1.97 -21.31 -20.28
C GLU A 345 1.68 -22.26 -21.43
N LEU A 346 1.09 -21.73 -22.52
CA LEU A 346 0.82 -22.52 -23.73
C LEU A 346 2.11 -22.96 -24.38
N MET A 347 3.10 -22.08 -24.54
CA MET A 347 4.40 -22.41 -25.12
C MET A 347 5.15 -23.49 -24.36
N LEU A 348 5.10 -23.44 -23.00
CA LEU A 348 5.68 -24.48 -22.14
C LEU A 348 4.96 -25.84 -22.32
N ARG A 349 3.62 -25.82 -22.24
CA ARG A 349 2.80 -27.04 -22.36
C ARG A 349 2.96 -27.72 -23.72
N GLU A 350 2.98 -26.96 -24.78
CA GLU A 350 3.07 -27.48 -26.17
C GLU A 350 4.50 -27.68 -26.67
N ASN A 351 5.51 -27.42 -25.81
CA ASN A 351 6.92 -27.49 -26.13
C ASN A 351 7.31 -26.59 -27.34
N ILE A 352 6.79 -25.35 -27.37
CA ILE A 352 7.11 -24.34 -28.39
C ILE A 352 8.39 -23.59 -27.98
N ARG A 353 9.22 -23.25 -28.95
CA ARG A 353 10.47 -22.49 -28.73
C ARG A 353 10.17 -21.09 -28.20
N MET A 354 10.86 -20.71 -27.12
CA MET A 354 10.81 -19.40 -26.52
C MET A 354 12.11 -18.64 -26.76
N VAL A 355 12.02 -17.36 -27.17
CA VAL A 355 13.18 -16.50 -27.37
C VAL A 355 12.96 -15.19 -26.62
N MET A 356 13.82 -14.93 -25.66
CA MET A 356 13.82 -13.68 -24.88
C MET A 356 14.79 -12.70 -25.51
N HIS A 357 14.30 -11.87 -26.41
CA HIS A 357 15.12 -10.99 -27.25
C HIS A 357 15.27 -9.57 -26.69
N VAL A 358 14.58 -9.23 -25.61
CA VAL A 358 14.73 -7.95 -24.89
C VAL A 358 15.45 -8.23 -23.56
N ASP A 359 16.39 -7.35 -23.20
CA ASP A 359 17.14 -7.44 -21.95
C ASP A 359 16.43 -6.69 -20.80
N ASP A 360 17.08 -6.68 -19.63
CA ASP A 360 16.55 -6.06 -18.41
C ASP A 360 16.54 -4.51 -18.45
N GLU A 361 17.18 -3.87 -19.45
CA GLU A 361 17.11 -2.43 -19.70
C GLU A 361 16.07 -2.07 -20.78
N GLY A 362 15.32 -3.06 -21.28
CA GLY A 362 14.35 -2.90 -22.37
C GLY A 362 14.99 -2.76 -23.75
N VAL A 363 16.26 -3.17 -23.89
CA VAL A 363 16.99 -3.10 -25.14
C VAL A 363 16.90 -4.44 -25.85
N VAL A 364 16.65 -4.38 -27.15
CA VAL A 364 16.69 -5.57 -28.03
C VAL A 364 18.13 -6.08 -28.10
N LYS A 365 18.31 -7.37 -27.79
CA LYS A 365 19.65 -7.99 -27.72
C LYS A 365 20.35 -8.02 -29.08
N ASP A 366 21.66 -7.92 -29.06
CA ASP A 366 22.50 -7.75 -30.29
C ASP A 366 22.40 -8.90 -31.29
N PHE A 367 21.97 -10.10 -30.86
CA PHE A 367 21.76 -11.23 -31.76
C PHE A 367 20.56 -11.05 -32.70
N VAL A 368 19.70 -10.04 -32.47
CA VAL A 368 18.53 -9.76 -33.33
C VAL A 368 18.99 -8.93 -34.54
N PRO A 369 18.97 -9.46 -35.75
CA PRO A 369 19.44 -8.74 -36.94
C PRO A 369 18.69 -7.41 -37.11
N THR A 370 19.38 -6.34 -37.48
CA THR A 370 18.83 -5.01 -37.79
C THR A 370 18.31 -4.23 -36.59
N PHE A 371 17.75 -4.91 -35.58
CA PHE A 371 17.08 -4.26 -34.44
C PHE A 371 17.88 -4.35 -33.13
N GLY A 372 18.96 -5.12 -33.07
CA GLY A 372 19.85 -5.22 -31.91
C GLY A 372 20.37 -3.87 -31.42
N GLY A 373 20.49 -3.69 -30.12
CA GLY A 373 20.89 -2.44 -29.46
C GLY A 373 19.80 -1.36 -29.39
N MET A 374 18.59 -1.58 -29.92
CA MET A 374 17.51 -0.58 -29.88
C MET A 374 16.60 -0.79 -28.65
N TYR A 375 16.13 0.32 -28.08
CA TYR A 375 15.07 0.26 -27.08
C TYR A 375 13.77 -0.29 -27.71
N TYR A 376 13.07 -1.21 -27.04
CA TYR A 376 11.96 -1.98 -27.62
C TYR A 376 10.84 -1.13 -28.23
N LEU A 377 10.48 0.00 -27.62
CA LEU A 377 9.47 0.93 -28.17
C LEU A 377 9.95 1.68 -29.42
N LYS A 378 11.28 1.85 -29.58
CA LYS A 378 11.85 2.39 -30.82
C LYS A 378 11.85 1.34 -31.92
N ALA A 379 12.20 0.10 -31.57
CA ALA A 379 12.14 -1.04 -32.50
C ALA A 379 10.72 -1.28 -33.00
N ASP A 380 9.71 -1.05 -32.17
CA ASP A 380 8.29 -1.25 -32.47
C ASP A 380 7.85 -0.59 -33.80
N LYS A 381 8.15 0.70 -33.95
CA LYS A 381 7.84 1.44 -35.18
C LYS A 381 8.58 0.91 -36.39
N LEU A 382 9.86 0.59 -36.24
CA LEU A 382 10.69 0.10 -37.34
C LEU A 382 10.31 -1.31 -37.79
N VAL A 383 9.91 -2.18 -36.86
CA VAL A 383 9.38 -3.50 -37.16
C VAL A 383 8.09 -3.39 -37.97
N LEU A 384 7.20 -2.48 -37.57
CA LEU A 384 5.95 -2.26 -38.30
C LEU A 384 6.20 -1.76 -39.73
N GLU A 385 7.14 -0.82 -39.88
CA GLU A 385 7.54 -0.30 -41.21
C GLU A 385 8.18 -1.41 -42.10
N ASP A 386 9.04 -2.23 -41.52
CA ASP A 386 9.66 -3.37 -42.24
C ASP A 386 8.62 -4.38 -42.70
N LEU A 387 7.72 -4.78 -41.82
CA LEU A 387 6.63 -5.70 -42.15
C LEU A 387 5.66 -5.14 -43.21
N LYS A 388 5.40 -3.81 -43.15
CA LYS A 388 4.61 -3.11 -44.16
C LYS A 388 5.28 -3.16 -45.54
N LYS A 389 6.58 -2.83 -45.63
CA LYS A 389 7.37 -2.90 -46.88
C LYS A 389 7.39 -4.30 -47.46
N ARG A 390 7.39 -5.34 -46.62
CA ARG A 390 7.36 -6.75 -47.05
C ARG A 390 5.96 -7.27 -47.39
N GLY A 391 4.92 -6.44 -47.30
CA GLY A 391 3.53 -6.82 -47.52
C GLY A 391 2.97 -7.82 -46.50
N ALA A 392 3.59 -7.91 -45.32
CA ALA A 392 3.20 -8.83 -44.25
C ALA A 392 2.05 -8.29 -43.37
N LEU A 393 1.60 -7.07 -43.60
CA LEU A 393 0.45 -6.48 -42.90
C LEU A 393 -0.80 -6.52 -43.76
N TYR A 394 -1.92 -6.90 -43.14
CA TYR A 394 -3.25 -6.81 -43.75
C TYR A 394 -3.83 -5.39 -43.59
N ARG A 395 -3.84 -4.84 -42.33
CA ARG A 395 -4.25 -3.48 -42.00
C ARG A 395 -3.60 -3.00 -40.71
N THR A 396 -3.64 -1.70 -40.51
CA THR A 396 -3.22 -1.04 -39.26
C THR A 396 -4.35 -0.14 -38.79
N ASP A 397 -4.57 -0.07 -37.48
CA ASP A 397 -5.58 0.75 -36.82
C ASP A 397 -4.98 1.44 -35.59
N GLU A 398 -5.52 2.60 -35.23
CA GLU A 398 -5.22 3.22 -33.93
C GLU A 398 -6.06 2.54 -32.84
N TYR A 399 -5.44 2.22 -31.73
CA TYR A 399 -6.09 1.57 -30.60
C TYR A 399 -5.67 2.23 -29.30
N THR A 400 -6.66 2.72 -28.53
CA THR A 400 -6.45 3.31 -27.23
C THR A 400 -6.70 2.29 -26.16
N HIS A 401 -5.69 2.05 -25.33
CA HIS A 401 -5.76 1.10 -24.24
C HIS A 401 -5.01 1.58 -22.99
N SER A 402 -5.36 1.02 -21.83
CA SER A 402 -4.76 1.34 -20.55
C SER A 402 -3.45 0.57 -20.37
N VAL A 403 -2.35 1.28 -20.15
CA VAL A 403 -0.99 0.72 -20.06
C VAL A 403 -0.41 0.95 -18.67
N PRO A 404 0.10 -0.10 -18.01
CA PRO A 404 0.70 0.03 -16.69
C PRO A 404 2.05 0.77 -16.74
N HIS A 405 2.27 1.64 -15.76
CA HIS A 405 3.52 2.37 -15.55
C HIS A 405 4.08 2.06 -14.16
N CYS A 406 5.38 2.13 -14.06
CA CYS A 406 6.07 1.94 -12.78
C CYS A 406 5.60 2.99 -11.77
N TRP A 407 5.12 2.53 -10.63
CA TRP A 407 4.61 3.39 -9.57
C TRP A 407 5.67 4.34 -9.00
N ARG A 408 6.96 4.03 -9.26
CA ARG A 408 8.09 4.79 -8.73
C ARG A 408 8.72 5.76 -9.73
N CYS A 409 9.13 5.27 -10.91
CA CYS A 409 9.82 6.08 -11.93
C CYS A 409 8.92 6.52 -13.08
N ALA A 410 7.65 6.13 -13.07
CA ALA A 410 6.65 6.41 -14.11
C ALA A 410 7.01 5.89 -15.52
N THR A 411 8.02 5.03 -15.66
CA THR A 411 8.36 4.38 -16.92
C THR A 411 7.29 3.35 -17.28
N ARG A 412 6.93 3.24 -18.55
CA ARG A 412 6.04 2.20 -19.06
C ARG A 412 6.60 0.82 -18.72
N LEU A 413 5.76 -0.03 -18.14
CA LEU A 413 6.10 -1.42 -17.83
C LEU A 413 5.92 -2.30 -19.06
N LEU A 414 6.75 -3.33 -19.15
CA LEU A 414 6.57 -4.43 -20.11
C LEU A 414 6.24 -5.71 -19.36
N TYR A 415 5.52 -6.61 -19.98
CA TYR A 415 5.38 -7.98 -19.51
C TYR A 415 6.62 -8.75 -19.93
N SER A 416 7.31 -9.39 -18.98
CA SER A 416 8.54 -10.13 -19.25
C SER A 416 8.58 -11.44 -18.46
N PRO A 417 9.02 -12.55 -19.07
CA PRO A 417 9.22 -13.79 -18.34
C PRO A 417 10.39 -13.63 -17.37
N GLN A 418 10.13 -13.96 -16.11
CA GLN A 418 11.09 -13.87 -15.03
C GLN A 418 11.22 -15.22 -14.32
N ASN A 419 12.46 -15.72 -14.21
CA ASN A 419 12.77 -16.86 -13.36
C ASN A 419 13.02 -16.34 -11.93
N ALA A 420 11.97 -16.29 -11.13
CA ALA A 420 11.92 -15.56 -9.86
C ALA A 420 11.35 -16.42 -8.74
N TRP A 421 11.39 -15.89 -7.51
CA TRP A 421 10.77 -16.51 -6.33
C TRP A 421 9.35 -15.99 -6.17
N TYR A 422 8.42 -16.90 -5.95
CA TYR A 422 6.98 -16.61 -5.84
C TYR A 422 6.38 -17.21 -4.58
N VAL A 423 5.39 -16.50 -4.01
CA VAL A 423 4.45 -17.08 -3.05
C VAL A 423 3.25 -17.64 -3.83
N ASN A 424 2.93 -18.90 -3.62
CA ASN A 424 1.74 -19.56 -4.16
C ASN A 424 0.48 -19.04 -3.44
N VAL A 425 -0.06 -17.96 -3.95
CA VAL A 425 -1.27 -17.33 -3.40
C VAL A 425 -2.52 -18.13 -3.77
N GLN A 426 -2.48 -18.89 -4.89
CA GLN A 426 -3.63 -19.67 -5.34
C GLN A 426 -4.11 -20.66 -4.28
N ASP A 427 -3.19 -21.34 -3.61
CA ASP A 427 -3.51 -22.31 -2.56
C ASP A 427 -4.04 -21.64 -1.28
N LEU A 428 -3.73 -20.36 -1.08
CA LEU A 428 -4.18 -19.59 0.09
C LEU A 428 -5.56 -18.94 -0.08
N LYS A 429 -6.04 -18.72 -1.30
CA LYS A 429 -7.25 -17.92 -1.59
C LYS A 429 -8.46 -18.31 -0.78
N LYS A 430 -8.82 -19.59 -0.77
CA LYS A 430 -10.00 -20.09 -0.03
C LYS A 430 -9.90 -19.80 1.48
N LYS A 431 -8.71 -19.96 2.05
CA LYS A 431 -8.43 -19.68 3.45
C LYS A 431 -8.50 -18.18 3.75
N MET A 432 -7.90 -17.35 2.89
CA MET A 432 -7.95 -15.88 2.99
C MET A 432 -9.38 -15.34 2.88
N GLU A 433 -10.20 -15.89 2.01
CA GLU A 433 -11.63 -15.53 1.93
C GLU A 433 -12.38 -15.88 3.23
N LYS A 434 -12.08 -17.04 3.82
CA LYS A 434 -12.70 -17.50 5.07
C LYS A 434 -12.30 -16.62 6.25
N THR A 435 -11.01 -16.34 6.40
CA THR A 435 -10.48 -15.53 7.51
C THR A 435 -10.88 -14.06 7.40
N ASN A 436 -11.03 -13.51 6.18
CA ASN A 436 -11.57 -12.16 5.97
C ASN A 436 -12.99 -12.00 6.50
N LYS A 437 -13.82 -13.06 6.58
CA LYS A 437 -15.16 -12.97 7.20
C LYS A 437 -15.09 -12.51 8.65
N GLY A 438 -14.03 -12.86 9.37
CA GLY A 438 -13.76 -12.47 10.76
C GLY A 438 -13.13 -11.08 10.94
N VAL A 439 -12.86 -10.32 9.87
CA VAL A 439 -12.32 -8.96 9.92
C VAL A 439 -13.45 -7.94 9.93
N ASN A 440 -13.40 -6.95 10.82
CA ASN A 440 -14.32 -5.81 10.79
C ASN A 440 -13.70 -4.70 9.93
N TRP A 441 -14.40 -4.31 8.87
CA TRP A 441 -13.98 -3.22 7.99
C TRP A 441 -14.83 -1.98 8.20
N TYR A 442 -14.18 -0.86 8.26
CA TYR A 442 -14.78 0.48 8.38
C TYR A 442 -14.26 1.38 7.24
N PRO A 443 -15.09 1.75 6.25
CA PRO A 443 -16.48 1.30 6.02
C PRO A 443 -16.63 -0.18 5.59
N LYS A 444 -17.78 -0.77 5.94
CA LYS A 444 -18.08 -2.21 5.71
C LYS A 444 -18.04 -2.64 4.24
N HIS A 445 -18.35 -1.74 3.31
CA HIS A 445 -18.41 -2.06 1.87
C HIS A 445 -17.07 -2.50 1.27
N PHE A 446 -15.94 -2.08 1.83
CA PHE A 446 -14.61 -2.50 1.36
C PHE A 446 -14.36 -3.99 1.54
N LYS A 447 -14.96 -4.62 2.57
CA LYS A 447 -14.78 -6.05 2.90
C LYS A 447 -15.12 -6.98 1.73
N LEU A 448 -16.35 -6.88 1.21
CA LEU A 448 -16.85 -7.75 0.14
C LEU A 448 -16.64 -7.14 -1.25
N GLY A 449 -16.51 -5.82 -1.32
CA GLY A 449 -16.27 -5.09 -2.56
C GLY A 449 -14.82 -5.17 -3.02
N ARG A 450 -14.04 -4.15 -2.63
CA ARG A 450 -12.68 -3.95 -3.17
C ARG A 450 -11.70 -5.03 -2.69
N PHE A 451 -11.68 -5.35 -1.38
CA PHE A 451 -10.72 -6.30 -0.83
C PHE A 451 -10.96 -7.74 -1.31
N LEU A 452 -12.19 -8.27 -1.18
CA LEU A 452 -12.49 -9.64 -1.63
C LEU A 452 -12.28 -9.82 -3.14
N LYS A 453 -12.67 -8.82 -3.94
CA LYS A 453 -12.43 -8.87 -5.40
C LYS A 453 -10.93 -8.90 -5.71
N SER A 454 -10.10 -8.14 -4.98
CA SER A 454 -8.65 -8.15 -5.14
C SER A 454 -8.04 -9.50 -4.76
N LEU A 455 -8.50 -10.13 -3.67
CA LEU A 455 -8.05 -11.47 -3.28
C LEU A 455 -8.33 -12.51 -4.37
N LYS A 456 -9.53 -12.48 -4.95
CA LYS A 456 -9.94 -13.44 -5.99
C LYS A 456 -9.11 -13.28 -7.26
N ALA A 457 -8.82 -12.05 -7.65
CA ALA A 457 -8.08 -11.73 -8.87
C ALA A 457 -6.55 -11.83 -8.72
N ALA A 458 -6.03 -11.93 -7.49
CA ALA A 458 -4.59 -11.91 -7.26
C ALA A 458 -3.88 -13.10 -7.95
N PRO A 459 -2.80 -12.85 -8.73
CA PRO A 459 -1.89 -13.90 -9.19
C PRO A 459 -0.98 -14.36 -8.05
N ASP A 460 -0.10 -15.33 -8.32
CA ASP A 460 1.00 -15.62 -7.40
C ASP A 460 1.90 -14.39 -7.25
N TRP A 461 2.41 -14.20 -6.05
CA TRP A 461 3.16 -13.00 -5.70
C TRP A 461 4.65 -13.18 -5.97
N ASN A 462 5.21 -12.41 -6.90
CA ASN A 462 6.65 -12.32 -7.13
C ASN A 462 7.32 -11.58 -5.97
N ILE A 463 8.12 -12.29 -5.19
CA ILE A 463 8.76 -11.79 -3.97
C ILE A 463 10.25 -11.51 -4.10
N SER A 464 10.84 -11.65 -5.27
CA SER A 464 12.25 -11.35 -5.51
C SER A 464 12.43 -10.14 -6.42
N ARG A 465 13.47 -9.38 -6.14
CA ARG A 465 13.86 -8.19 -6.89
C ARG A 465 15.32 -8.28 -7.30
N SER A 466 15.60 -7.93 -8.56
CA SER A 466 16.97 -7.87 -9.10
C SER A 466 17.61 -6.53 -8.73
N ARG A 467 17.65 -6.19 -7.43
CA ARG A 467 18.14 -4.92 -6.88
C ARG A 467 19.16 -5.18 -5.77
N TYR A 468 19.60 -4.12 -5.07
CA TYR A 468 20.70 -4.21 -4.11
C TYR A 468 20.28 -3.88 -2.67
N TRP A 469 19.40 -2.89 -2.49
CA TRP A 469 18.97 -2.39 -1.18
C TRP A 469 17.68 -3.05 -0.71
N GLY A 470 17.78 -4.06 0.16
CA GLY A 470 16.68 -4.84 0.71
C GLY A 470 17.17 -6.04 1.49
N SER A 471 16.26 -6.68 2.23
CA SER A 471 16.53 -7.98 2.84
C SER A 471 16.89 -9.01 1.77
N PRO A 472 17.89 -9.87 1.98
CA PRO A 472 18.29 -10.87 1.00
C PRO A 472 17.22 -11.95 0.84
N VAL A 473 17.09 -12.53 -0.36
CA VAL A 473 16.42 -13.83 -0.49
C VAL A 473 17.28 -14.86 0.22
N PRO A 474 16.81 -15.46 1.34
CA PRO A 474 17.67 -16.27 2.21
C PRO A 474 17.79 -17.72 1.71
N VAL A 475 18.29 -17.89 0.49
CA VAL A 475 18.41 -19.21 -0.14
C VAL A 475 19.83 -19.42 -0.65
N TRP A 476 20.50 -20.47 -0.19
CA TRP A 476 21.74 -20.99 -0.74
C TRP A 476 21.41 -22.17 -1.63
N GLU A 477 21.59 -22.02 -2.94
CA GLU A 477 21.21 -23.01 -3.95
C GLU A 477 22.45 -23.64 -4.61
N CYS A 478 22.62 -24.94 -4.44
CA CYS A 478 23.72 -25.70 -5.02
C CYS A 478 23.38 -26.13 -6.47
N GLU A 479 24.37 -26.22 -7.34
CA GLU A 479 24.25 -26.74 -8.70
C GLU A 479 23.67 -28.18 -8.74
N CYS A 480 23.85 -28.96 -7.65
CA CYS A 480 23.24 -30.29 -7.54
C CYS A 480 21.73 -30.26 -7.20
N GLY A 481 21.12 -29.08 -7.09
CA GLY A 481 19.71 -28.87 -6.80
C GLY A 481 19.36 -28.82 -5.31
N GLU A 482 20.33 -29.05 -4.40
CA GLU A 482 20.14 -28.94 -2.96
C GLU A 482 20.03 -27.47 -2.56
N ARG A 483 19.08 -27.15 -1.66
CA ARG A 483 18.85 -25.82 -1.12
C ARG A 483 18.94 -25.80 0.39
N PHE A 484 19.59 -24.77 0.91
CA PHE A 484 19.56 -24.43 2.33
C PHE A 484 18.87 -23.09 2.53
N VAL A 485 17.89 -23.06 3.41
CA VAL A 485 17.09 -21.87 3.75
C VAL A 485 17.11 -21.73 5.27
N PRO A 486 17.91 -20.81 5.85
CA PRO A 486 17.96 -20.59 7.29
C PRO A 486 16.68 -19.91 7.81
N GLY A 487 16.27 -20.27 9.03
CA GLY A 487 15.19 -19.62 9.76
C GLY A 487 15.67 -18.62 10.81
N SER A 488 16.99 -18.53 11.05
CA SER A 488 17.59 -17.60 12.02
C SER A 488 19.04 -17.28 11.66
N ILE A 489 19.54 -16.18 12.20
CA ILE A 489 20.97 -15.82 12.11
C ILE A 489 21.82 -16.91 12.75
N LYS A 490 21.40 -17.43 13.89
CA LYS A 490 22.10 -18.51 14.60
C LYS A 490 22.27 -19.75 13.71
N GLU A 491 21.21 -20.19 13.04
CA GLU A 491 21.26 -21.34 12.12
C GLU A 491 22.23 -21.09 10.95
N LEU A 492 22.25 -19.85 10.42
CA LEU A 492 23.17 -19.46 9.36
C LEU A 492 24.63 -19.42 9.84
N GLU A 493 24.90 -18.90 11.05
CA GLU A 493 26.22 -18.88 11.69
C GLU A 493 26.76 -20.30 11.93
N GLU A 494 25.92 -21.18 12.48
CA GLU A 494 26.28 -22.59 12.73
C GLU A 494 26.62 -23.31 11.42
N ARG A 495 25.91 -23.03 10.34
CA ARG A 495 26.12 -23.67 9.04
C ARG A 495 27.30 -23.12 8.26
N SER A 496 27.56 -21.81 8.35
CA SER A 496 28.63 -21.13 7.62
C SER A 496 29.95 -21.10 8.40
N GLY A 497 29.90 -21.19 9.73
CA GLY A 497 31.04 -20.96 10.62
C GLY A 497 31.48 -19.47 10.69
N LYS A 498 30.67 -18.55 10.18
CA LYS A 498 30.96 -17.10 10.12
C LYS A 498 29.93 -16.34 10.98
N LYS A 499 30.40 -15.41 11.82
CA LYS A 499 29.51 -14.53 12.58
C LYS A 499 28.84 -13.52 11.64
N ILE A 500 27.55 -13.32 11.80
CA ILE A 500 26.71 -12.44 10.95
C ILE A 500 26.33 -11.19 11.75
N SER A 501 26.80 -10.05 11.31
CA SER A 501 26.47 -8.74 11.91
C SER A 501 25.62 -7.85 11.00
N ASP A 502 25.47 -8.22 9.73
CA ASP A 502 24.66 -7.53 8.73
C ASP A 502 24.11 -8.52 7.69
N LEU A 503 22.87 -8.39 7.32
CA LEU A 503 22.22 -9.21 6.30
C LEU A 503 22.14 -8.50 4.94
N HIS A 504 22.63 -7.25 4.82
CA HIS A 504 22.65 -6.57 3.55
C HIS A 504 23.78 -7.06 2.63
N LYS A 505 23.62 -6.79 1.34
CA LYS A 505 24.73 -6.89 0.37
C LYS A 505 25.79 -5.81 0.67
N PRO A 506 27.07 -6.05 0.35
CA PRO A 506 27.63 -7.31 -0.18
C PRO A 506 27.92 -8.34 0.95
N GLU A 507 27.81 -7.96 2.23
CA GLU A 507 28.25 -8.74 3.37
C GLU A 507 27.64 -10.16 3.40
N ILE A 508 26.36 -10.28 3.14
CA ILE A 508 25.64 -11.57 3.14
C ILE A 508 26.05 -12.45 1.93
N ASP A 509 26.43 -11.84 0.82
CA ASP A 509 26.85 -12.56 -0.39
C ASP A 509 28.24 -13.21 -0.24
N GLU A 510 29.02 -12.79 0.77
CA GLU A 510 30.29 -13.38 1.16
C GLU A 510 30.14 -14.56 2.13
N VAL A 511 28.93 -14.94 2.48
CA VAL A 511 28.65 -16.07 3.35
C VAL A 511 28.47 -17.33 2.52
N PHE A 512 29.45 -18.26 2.66
CA PHE A 512 29.44 -19.56 1.99
C PHE A 512 29.02 -20.64 2.97
N ILE A 513 28.29 -21.63 2.47
CA ILE A 513 27.98 -22.85 3.22
C ILE A 513 28.45 -24.08 2.44
N LYS A 514 28.67 -25.19 3.11
CA LYS A 514 28.91 -26.48 2.45
C LYS A 514 27.59 -27.17 2.13
N CYS A 515 27.42 -27.60 0.88
CA CYS A 515 26.29 -28.40 0.45
C CYS A 515 26.23 -29.71 1.26
N GLY A 516 25.07 -30.05 1.82
CA GLY A 516 24.87 -31.28 2.55
C GLY A 516 24.93 -32.54 1.69
N LYS A 517 24.63 -32.39 0.38
CA LYS A 517 24.54 -33.53 -0.56
C LYS A 517 25.86 -33.78 -1.31
N CYS A 518 26.54 -32.78 -1.82
CA CYS A 518 27.74 -32.96 -2.64
C CYS A 518 29.03 -32.36 -2.03
N GLY A 519 28.95 -31.65 -0.89
CA GLY A 519 30.09 -31.06 -0.19
C GLY A 519 30.66 -29.75 -0.80
N ASN A 520 30.18 -29.36 -1.97
CA ASN A 520 30.65 -28.12 -2.62
C ASN A 520 30.30 -26.87 -1.82
N GLY A 521 31.12 -25.80 -1.98
CA GLY A 521 30.81 -24.47 -1.44
C GLY A 521 29.64 -23.85 -2.20
N VAL A 522 28.64 -23.38 -1.46
CA VAL A 522 27.41 -22.82 -2.02
C VAL A 522 27.29 -21.35 -1.65
N LYS A 523 26.96 -20.52 -2.65
CA LYS A 523 26.63 -19.09 -2.49
C LYS A 523 25.10 -18.90 -2.37
N ARG A 524 24.74 -17.80 -1.74
CA ARG A 524 23.36 -17.31 -1.76
C ARG A 524 22.93 -16.91 -3.17
N VAL A 525 21.64 -17.05 -3.47
CA VAL A 525 21.06 -16.47 -4.69
C VAL A 525 21.15 -14.94 -4.67
N PRO A 526 21.39 -14.26 -5.82
CA PRO A 526 21.78 -12.83 -5.81
C PRO A 526 20.63 -11.85 -5.51
N GLU A 527 19.38 -12.27 -5.59
CA GLU A 527 18.21 -11.42 -5.45
C GLU A 527 18.03 -10.91 -4.01
N VAL A 528 17.33 -9.76 -3.89
CA VAL A 528 16.77 -9.27 -2.63
C VAL A 528 15.26 -9.52 -2.59
N LEU A 529 14.67 -9.53 -1.42
CA LEU A 529 13.23 -9.64 -1.24
C LEU A 529 12.51 -8.36 -1.69
N ASP A 530 11.27 -8.51 -2.10
CA ASP A 530 10.32 -7.43 -2.22
C ASP A 530 10.11 -6.78 -0.84
N SER A 531 10.25 -5.45 -0.73
CA SER A 531 10.03 -4.72 0.53
C SER A 531 8.63 -4.94 1.12
N TRP A 532 7.67 -5.38 0.31
CA TRP A 532 6.35 -5.75 0.78
C TRP A 532 6.31 -7.05 1.61
N ILE A 533 7.30 -7.95 1.48
CA ILE A 533 7.48 -9.06 2.42
C ILE A 533 7.83 -8.53 3.80
N GLU A 534 8.70 -7.52 3.86
CA GLU A 534 9.09 -6.86 5.10
C GLU A 534 7.89 -6.15 5.73
N ALA A 535 7.22 -5.29 4.97
CA ALA A 535 6.02 -4.57 5.41
C ALA A 535 4.88 -5.53 5.81
N GLY A 536 4.72 -6.65 5.11
CA GLY A 536 3.73 -7.68 5.43
C GLY A 536 4.08 -8.51 6.67
N SER A 537 5.36 -8.55 7.05
CA SER A 537 5.85 -9.20 8.27
C SER A 537 5.78 -8.29 9.50
N ALA A 538 5.41 -7.02 9.34
CA ALA A 538 5.49 -6.00 10.38
C ALA A 538 4.79 -6.40 11.70
N SER A 539 3.62 -7.09 11.61
CA SER A 539 2.91 -7.55 12.81
C SER A 539 3.72 -8.48 13.72
N LEU A 540 4.74 -9.13 13.18
CA LEU A 540 5.65 -10.04 13.90
C LEU A 540 7.02 -9.39 14.12
N ALA A 541 7.56 -8.77 13.05
CA ALA A 541 8.92 -8.27 13.04
C ALA A 541 9.12 -7.04 13.95
N GLU A 542 8.09 -6.19 14.13
CA GLU A 542 8.14 -5.08 15.09
C GLU A 542 8.30 -5.51 16.56
N ARG A 543 8.02 -6.79 16.84
CA ARG A 543 8.15 -7.46 18.14
C ARG A 543 9.32 -8.43 18.18
N GLN A 544 10.07 -8.58 17.06
CA GLN A 544 11.15 -9.56 16.91
C GLN A 544 10.69 -11.00 17.19
N TYR A 545 9.43 -11.32 16.87
CA TYR A 545 8.89 -12.67 17.05
C TYR A 545 9.44 -13.61 15.96
N PRO A 546 9.85 -14.86 16.28
CA PRO A 546 9.76 -15.55 17.59
C PRO A 546 11.01 -15.38 18.48
N PHE A 547 11.98 -14.57 18.15
CA PHE A 547 13.28 -14.49 18.82
C PHE A 547 13.22 -13.72 20.15
N ASN A 548 12.31 -12.78 20.30
CA ASN A 548 12.05 -12.11 21.56
C ASN A 548 11.12 -12.94 22.44
N LEU A 549 11.71 -13.64 23.41
CA LEU A 549 10.98 -14.54 24.32
C LEU A 549 10.10 -13.80 25.36
N SER A 550 10.19 -12.47 25.44
CA SER A 550 9.38 -11.68 26.37
C SER A 550 7.99 -11.34 25.84
N VAL A 551 7.69 -11.64 24.56
CA VAL A 551 6.42 -11.33 23.93
C VAL A 551 5.57 -12.57 23.70
N GLU A 552 4.30 -12.50 24.09
CA GLU A 552 3.30 -13.54 23.84
C GLU A 552 2.51 -13.20 22.57
N LEU A 553 2.46 -14.12 21.64
CA LEU A 553 1.80 -13.93 20.34
C LEU A 553 0.33 -13.53 20.49
N GLU A 554 -0.35 -14.06 21.49
CA GLU A 554 -1.76 -13.83 21.78
C GLU A 554 -2.09 -12.36 22.07
N ASN A 555 -1.13 -11.63 22.60
CA ASN A 555 -1.31 -10.23 23.03
C ASN A 555 -1.21 -9.23 21.87
N PHE A 556 -0.65 -9.63 20.71
CA PHE A 556 -0.43 -8.68 19.60
C PHE A 556 -0.82 -9.20 18.21
N PHE A 557 -1.05 -10.50 18.04
CA PHE A 557 -1.38 -11.09 16.74
C PHE A 557 -2.69 -11.92 16.80
N PRO A 558 -3.67 -11.66 15.89
CA PRO A 558 -3.70 -10.52 14.96
C PRO A 558 -3.89 -9.20 15.70
N PRO A 559 -3.36 -8.06 15.20
CA PRO A 559 -3.55 -6.77 15.84
C PRO A 559 -5.03 -6.41 15.92
N ASP A 560 -5.41 -5.71 17.01
CA ASP A 560 -6.79 -5.26 17.19
C ASP A 560 -7.19 -4.18 16.18
N PHE A 561 -6.23 -3.35 15.76
CA PHE A 561 -6.50 -2.23 14.87
C PHE A 561 -5.36 -1.91 13.91
N ILE A 562 -5.74 -1.59 12.67
CA ILE A 562 -4.91 -0.97 11.66
C ILE A 562 -5.71 0.08 10.89
N VAL A 563 -5.03 1.10 10.35
CA VAL A 563 -5.65 2.15 9.52
C VAL A 563 -4.70 2.62 8.43
N GLU A 564 -5.22 2.68 7.20
CA GLU A 564 -4.56 3.32 6.06
C GLU A 564 -5.58 3.76 5.00
N TYR A 565 -5.12 4.48 3.96
CA TYR A 565 -5.97 4.94 2.86
C TYR A 565 -6.35 3.80 1.89
N THR A 566 -7.34 4.06 1.03
CA THR A 566 -7.94 3.08 0.10
C THR A 566 -6.95 2.35 -0.81
N GLY A 567 -5.81 2.95 -1.14
CA GLY A 567 -4.75 2.31 -1.94
C GLY A 567 -4.20 1.05 -1.26
N GLN A 568 -4.10 1.07 0.07
CA GLN A 568 -3.56 -0.04 0.85
C GLN A 568 -4.43 -1.29 0.90
N ILE A 569 -5.67 -1.21 0.44
CA ILE A 569 -6.54 -2.38 0.26
C ILE A 569 -5.90 -3.42 -0.68
N ARG A 570 -5.19 -2.95 -1.70
CA ARG A 570 -4.50 -3.80 -2.69
C ARG A 570 -2.99 -3.93 -2.43
N ALA A 571 -2.47 -3.30 -1.38
CA ALA A 571 -1.06 -3.30 -1.04
C ALA A 571 -0.85 -3.85 0.38
N TRP A 572 -0.61 -3.00 1.39
CA TRP A 572 -0.25 -3.44 2.74
C TRP A 572 -1.29 -4.36 3.40
N PHE A 573 -2.57 -4.05 3.31
CA PHE A 573 -3.62 -4.92 3.86
C PHE A 573 -3.64 -6.29 3.19
N TYR A 574 -3.38 -6.33 1.87
CA TYR A 574 -3.30 -7.58 1.13
C TYR A 574 -2.10 -8.43 1.59
N VAL A 575 -0.90 -7.86 1.64
CA VAL A 575 0.31 -8.62 2.00
C VAL A 575 0.29 -9.08 3.45
N LEU A 576 -0.22 -8.26 4.40
CA LEU A 576 -0.48 -8.68 5.78
C LEU A 576 -1.38 -9.91 5.83
N HIS A 577 -2.45 -9.90 5.02
CA HIS A 577 -3.41 -11.00 5.01
C HIS A 577 -2.85 -12.28 4.39
N VAL A 578 -2.03 -12.15 3.34
CA VAL A 578 -1.29 -13.28 2.74
C VAL A 578 -0.37 -13.92 3.78
N ILE A 579 0.48 -13.14 4.44
CA ILE A 579 1.46 -13.65 5.41
C ILE A 579 0.74 -14.28 6.62
N ALA A 580 -0.28 -13.62 7.18
CA ALA A 580 -1.05 -14.16 8.29
C ALA A 580 -1.66 -15.54 7.98
N ASN A 581 -2.21 -15.71 6.77
CA ASN A 581 -2.80 -16.98 6.34
C ASN A 581 -1.75 -18.04 5.98
N ALA A 582 -0.63 -17.63 5.41
CA ALA A 582 0.49 -18.53 5.08
C ALA A 582 1.13 -19.09 6.35
N LEU A 583 1.41 -18.25 7.33
CA LEU A 583 2.05 -18.66 8.57
C LEU A 583 1.14 -19.49 9.47
N HIS A 584 -0.14 -19.15 9.55
CA HIS A 584 -1.13 -19.89 10.35
C HIS A 584 -0.67 -20.15 11.79
N LEU A 585 -0.31 -19.08 12.49
CA LEU A 585 0.29 -19.17 13.84
C LEU A 585 -0.73 -19.40 14.95
N ARG A 586 -1.98 -18.97 14.74
CA ARG A 586 -3.07 -19.14 15.73
C ARG A 586 -3.81 -20.43 15.50
N LYS A 587 -4.12 -21.17 16.59
CA LYS A 587 -4.90 -22.42 16.56
C LYS A 587 -6.27 -22.23 15.92
N GLU A 588 -6.95 -21.13 16.26
CA GLU A 588 -8.22 -20.80 15.65
C GLU A 588 -8.00 -20.17 14.25
N GLU A 589 -8.49 -20.84 13.22
CA GLU A 589 -8.29 -20.40 11.83
C GLU A 589 -8.72 -18.95 11.60
N LYS A 590 -9.85 -18.51 12.19
CA LYS A 590 -10.37 -17.13 12.09
C LYS A 590 -9.44 -16.05 12.65
N GLU A 591 -8.48 -16.41 13.49
CA GLU A 591 -7.49 -15.49 14.07
C GLU A 591 -6.23 -15.33 13.21
N ASN A 592 -6.09 -16.08 12.11
CA ASN A 592 -4.99 -15.90 11.15
C ASN A 592 -5.38 -14.90 10.05
N LYS A 593 -5.52 -13.64 10.43
CA LYS A 593 -6.00 -12.52 9.59
C LYS A 593 -5.13 -11.28 9.78
N LEU A 594 -5.26 -10.31 8.85
CA LEU A 594 -4.44 -9.08 8.87
C LEU A 594 -4.65 -8.25 10.16
N ALA A 595 -5.86 -8.16 10.65
CA ALA A 595 -6.22 -7.45 11.89
C ALA A 595 -7.66 -7.81 12.29
N ARG A 596 -8.08 -7.43 13.52
CA ARG A 596 -9.49 -7.55 13.95
C ARG A 596 -10.35 -6.43 13.38
N ASN A 597 -9.82 -5.19 13.37
CA ASN A 597 -10.52 -4.00 12.88
C ASN A 597 -9.63 -3.24 11.90
N VAL A 598 -10.17 -2.93 10.73
CA VAL A 598 -9.48 -2.22 9.64
C VAL A 598 -10.26 -0.96 9.31
N LEU A 599 -9.65 0.20 9.55
CA LEU A 599 -10.20 1.49 9.14
C LEU A 599 -9.56 1.91 7.80
N VAL A 600 -10.39 2.34 6.86
CA VAL A 600 -9.95 2.74 5.52
C VAL A 600 -10.38 4.17 5.25
N THR A 601 -9.43 5.04 5.01
CA THR A 601 -9.68 6.44 4.63
C THR A 601 -9.71 6.61 3.11
N GLY A 602 -10.42 7.63 2.63
CA GLY A 602 -10.31 8.09 1.25
C GLY A 602 -8.99 8.84 0.98
N VAL A 603 -8.95 9.57 -0.12
CA VAL A 603 -7.78 10.37 -0.55
C VAL A 603 -8.10 11.85 -0.43
N ILE A 604 -7.11 12.64 0.00
CA ILE A 604 -7.20 14.11 -0.03
C ILE A 604 -6.60 14.60 -1.35
N LEU A 605 -7.43 15.26 -2.14
CA LEU A 605 -7.06 15.89 -3.39
C LEU A 605 -6.67 17.37 -3.16
N GLY A 606 -5.97 17.96 -4.10
CA GLY A 606 -5.67 19.37 -4.09
C GLY A 606 -6.93 20.24 -4.15
N THR A 607 -6.77 21.54 -3.95
CA THR A 607 -7.87 22.52 -4.02
C THR A 607 -8.55 22.57 -5.39
N ASP A 608 -7.87 22.04 -6.41
CA ASP A 608 -8.32 21.94 -7.80
C ASP A 608 -8.93 20.58 -8.17
N GLY A 609 -9.09 19.67 -7.20
CA GLY A 609 -9.64 18.33 -7.40
C GLY A 609 -8.68 17.32 -8.01
N ARG A 610 -7.44 17.71 -8.30
CA ARG A 610 -6.39 16.79 -8.78
C ARG A 610 -5.59 16.22 -7.60
N LYS A 611 -4.86 15.13 -7.84
CA LYS A 611 -3.90 14.60 -6.86
C LYS A 611 -2.95 15.71 -6.40
N MET A 612 -2.70 15.80 -5.09
CA MET A 612 -1.77 16.77 -4.53
C MET A 612 -0.37 16.57 -5.11
N SER A 613 0.23 17.64 -5.60
CA SER A 613 1.57 17.64 -6.17
C SER A 613 2.30 18.94 -5.87
N LYS A 614 3.55 18.85 -5.45
CA LYS A 614 4.44 20.01 -5.27
C LYS A 614 4.61 20.78 -6.58
N ASN A 615 4.65 20.08 -7.72
CA ASN A 615 4.78 20.67 -9.04
C ASN A 615 3.54 21.48 -9.44
N PHE A 616 2.34 21.04 -9.03
CA PHE A 616 1.09 21.75 -9.30
C PHE A 616 0.80 22.86 -8.30
N LYS A 617 1.50 22.90 -7.16
CA LYS A 617 1.25 23.85 -6.06
C LYS A 617 -0.23 23.94 -5.68
N ASN A 618 -0.95 22.82 -5.73
CA ASN A 618 -2.40 22.75 -5.59
C ASN A 618 -2.86 22.44 -4.17
N TYR A 619 -2.00 22.61 -3.17
CA TYR A 619 -2.33 22.50 -1.75
C TYR A 619 -1.46 23.44 -0.94
N PRO A 620 -1.96 23.98 0.20
CA PRO A 620 -1.17 24.80 1.11
C PRO A 620 -0.10 23.93 1.81
N ASP A 621 1.01 24.55 2.22
CA ASP A 621 2.02 23.86 3.00
C ASP A 621 1.43 23.39 4.34
N PRO A 622 1.56 22.09 4.70
CA PRO A 622 1.03 21.55 5.95
C PRO A 622 1.60 22.24 7.20
N ARG A 623 2.89 22.63 7.17
CA ARG A 623 3.55 23.30 8.28
C ARG A 623 2.93 24.68 8.54
N GLY A 624 2.84 25.51 7.52
CA GLY A 624 2.25 26.85 7.64
C GLY A 624 0.77 26.81 8.05
N LEU A 625 0.06 25.73 7.69
CA LEU A 625 -1.32 25.54 8.14
C LEU A 625 -1.40 25.18 9.63
N LEU A 626 -0.54 24.29 10.14
CA LEU A 626 -0.46 23.91 11.55
C LEU A 626 -0.03 25.12 12.42
N GLU A 627 0.96 25.88 11.98
CA GLU A 627 1.40 27.11 12.65
C GLU A 627 0.31 28.20 12.74
N ARG A 628 -0.66 28.20 11.84
CA ARG A 628 -1.74 29.20 11.80
C ARG A 628 -3.02 28.76 12.50
N PHE A 629 -3.42 27.50 12.40
CA PHE A 629 -4.70 27.01 12.90
C PHE A 629 -4.58 25.98 14.03
N GLY A 630 -3.40 25.41 14.25
CA GLY A 630 -3.18 24.34 15.20
C GLY A 630 -3.58 22.95 14.71
N GLY A 631 -3.13 21.95 15.46
CA GLY A 631 -3.39 20.53 15.20
C GLY A 631 -4.83 20.12 15.50
N ASP A 632 -5.43 20.61 16.60
CA ASP A 632 -6.81 20.29 16.96
C ASP A 632 -7.82 20.72 15.89
N ALA A 633 -7.59 21.88 15.24
CA ALA A 633 -8.44 22.33 14.12
C ALA A 633 -8.31 21.42 12.87
N LEU A 634 -7.10 20.99 12.54
CA LEU A 634 -6.86 20.05 11.44
C LEU A 634 -7.46 18.67 11.75
N ARG A 635 -7.33 18.18 12.99
CA ARG A 635 -7.95 16.92 13.46
C ARG A 635 -9.46 16.96 13.26
N LEU A 636 -10.14 17.99 13.74
CA LEU A 636 -11.60 18.15 13.59
C LEU A 636 -12.02 18.18 12.11
N TYR A 637 -11.29 18.93 11.28
CA TYR A 637 -11.59 19.02 9.84
C TYR A 637 -11.47 17.66 9.15
N LEU A 638 -10.36 16.97 9.31
CA LEU A 638 -10.14 15.70 8.64
C LEU A 638 -11.05 14.59 9.19
N MET A 639 -11.16 14.48 10.51
CA MET A 639 -11.95 13.42 11.16
C MET A 639 -13.46 13.62 11.00
N GLY A 640 -13.92 14.87 10.85
CA GLY A 640 -15.31 15.19 10.59
C GLY A 640 -15.75 15.06 9.13
N SER A 641 -14.81 14.87 8.21
CA SER A 641 -15.06 14.89 6.77
C SER A 641 -15.44 13.51 6.20
N PRO A 642 -16.03 13.45 5.00
CA PRO A 642 -16.33 12.21 4.28
C PRO A 642 -15.12 11.33 3.99
N VAL A 643 -13.89 11.87 4.04
CA VAL A 643 -12.67 11.09 3.83
C VAL A 643 -12.55 9.91 4.81
N MET A 644 -13.11 10.03 6.01
CA MET A 644 -13.16 8.95 7.00
C MET A 644 -14.20 7.85 6.66
N LYS A 645 -15.01 8.06 5.62
CA LYS A 645 -15.92 7.06 5.04
C LYS A 645 -15.39 6.44 3.76
N GLY A 646 -14.10 6.65 3.47
CA GLY A 646 -13.44 6.14 2.28
C GLY A 646 -13.75 6.91 1.00
N GLU A 647 -14.30 8.12 1.12
CA GLU A 647 -14.60 9.02 0.01
C GLU A 647 -13.45 10.00 -0.20
N ASP A 648 -13.17 10.38 -1.44
CA ASP A 648 -12.15 11.38 -1.75
C ASP A 648 -12.71 12.78 -1.50
N ILE A 649 -11.88 13.69 -0.98
CA ILE A 649 -12.25 15.09 -0.72
C ILE A 649 -11.22 16.05 -1.31
N ASN A 650 -11.68 17.22 -1.73
CA ASN A 650 -10.81 18.35 -2.05
C ASN A 650 -10.43 19.07 -0.76
N PHE A 651 -9.15 19.34 -0.56
CA PHE A 651 -8.68 20.08 0.61
C PHE A 651 -9.26 21.49 0.67
N SER A 652 -9.73 21.91 1.85
CA SER A 652 -10.30 23.23 2.07
C SER A 652 -9.73 23.92 3.30
N GLU A 653 -8.89 24.92 3.09
CA GLU A 653 -8.38 25.76 4.18
C GLU A 653 -9.51 26.51 4.92
N LYS A 654 -10.55 26.94 4.20
CA LYS A 654 -11.76 27.53 4.80
C LYS A 654 -12.48 26.55 5.73
N GLY A 655 -12.40 25.24 5.43
CA GLY A 655 -12.93 24.19 6.30
C GLY A 655 -12.16 24.12 7.62
N VAL A 656 -10.83 24.15 7.57
CA VAL A 656 -9.98 24.17 8.77
C VAL A 656 -10.23 25.44 9.59
N ALA A 657 -10.34 26.61 8.95
CA ALA A 657 -10.71 27.87 9.62
C ALA A 657 -12.10 27.80 10.27
N GLY A 658 -13.01 27.01 9.74
CA GLY A 658 -14.32 26.72 10.33
C GLY A 658 -14.19 25.98 11.66
N GLU A 659 -13.32 24.99 11.72
CA GLU A 659 -13.05 24.22 12.95
C GLU A 659 -12.31 25.07 14.02
N TYR A 660 -11.40 25.93 13.60
CA TYR A 660 -10.78 26.92 14.50
C TYR A 660 -11.83 27.79 15.17
N ARG A 661 -12.85 28.29 14.45
CA ARG A 661 -13.96 29.07 15.04
C ARG A 661 -14.81 28.25 16.00
N PHE A 662 -14.99 26.96 15.73
CA PHE A 662 -15.67 26.05 16.69
C PHE A 662 -14.85 25.91 17.97
N LEU A 663 -13.52 25.74 17.90
CA LEU A 663 -12.64 25.70 19.08
C LEU A 663 -12.72 27.02 19.89
N LEU A 664 -12.77 28.18 19.23
CA LEU A 664 -12.99 29.47 19.87
C LEU A 664 -14.33 29.55 20.63
N LEU A 665 -15.38 28.97 20.05
CA LEU A 665 -16.68 28.91 20.72
C LEU A 665 -16.59 28.01 21.98
N PHE A 666 -15.98 26.85 21.91
CA PHE A 666 -15.79 25.98 23.06
C PHE A 666 -14.92 26.65 24.13
N TRP A 667 -13.84 27.31 23.73
CA TRP A 667 -13.00 28.12 24.60
C TRP A 667 -13.77 29.23 25.32
N ASN A 668 -14.66 29.92 24.63
CA ASN A 668 -15.49 30.98 25.23
C ASN A 668 -16.52 30.43 26.22
N THR A 669 -17.03 29.20 26.09
CA THR A 669 -17.87 28.57 27.12
C THR A 669 -17.07 28.29 28.41
N TYR A 670 -15.84 27.80 28.23
CA TYR A 670 -14.91 27.60 29.34
C TYR A 670 -14.53 28.93 30.01
N LYS A 671 -14.17 29.96 29.25
CA LYS A 671 -13.88 31.28 29.74
C LYS A 671 -15.05 31.87 30.56
N PHE A 672 -16.25 31.74 30.02
CA PHE A 672 -17.47 32.20 30.70
C PHE A 672 -17.58 31.56 32.10
N PHE A 673 -17.41 30.28 32.21
CA PHE A 673 -17.43 29.57 33.49
C PHE A 673 -16.35 30.11 34.45
N VAL A 674 -15.10 30.23 33.99
CA VAL A 674 -13.97 30.68 34.82
C VAL A 674 -14.18 32.11 35.32
N ASP A 675 -14.65 33.02 34.49
CA ASP A 675 -14.91 34.41 34.88
C ASP A 675 -15.92 34.47 36.03
N TYR A 676 -17.05 33.78 35.92
CA TYR A 676 -18.08 33.80 36.95
C TYR A 676 -17.74 32.98 38.20
N ALA A 677 -17.00 31.86 38.03
CA ALA A 677 -16.52 31.06 39.15
C ALA A 677 -15.47 31.77 39.99
N ASN A 678 -14.68 32.68 39.38
CA ASN A 678 -13.70 33.53 40.12
C ASN A 678 -14.30 34.83 40.70
N LEU A 679 -15.49 35.24 40.20
CA LEU A 679 -16.09 36.54 40.59
C LEU A 679 -16.61 36.56 42.03
N LEU A 680 -17.15 35.43 42.51
CA LEU A 680 -17.74 35.31 43.82
C LEU A 680 -17.32 34.00 44.50
N PRO A 681 -17.37 33.94 45.85
CA PRO A 681 -17.04 32.72 46.59
C PRO A 681 -17.92 31.55 46.14
N TRP A 682 -17.30 30.55 45.55
CA TRP A 682 -17.87 29.26 45.12
C TRP A 682 -16.81 28.18 45.31
N GLU A 683 -17.23 26.96 45.64
CA GLU A 683 -16.30 25.82 45.80
C GLU A 683 -16.74 24.67 44.90
N VAL A 684 -15.76 23.90 44.41
CA VAL A 684 -16.05 22.66 43.65
C VAL A 684 -16.69 21.67 44.61
N ARG A 685 -17.94 21.31 44.33
CA ARG A 685 -18.70 20.28 45.05
C ARG A 685 -19.46 19.44 44.05
N LYS A 686 -19.76 18.19 44.40
CA LYS A 686 -20.70 17.37 43.62
C LYS A 686 -22.01 18.07 43.52
N VAL A 687 -22.65 18.06 42.37
CA VAL A 687 -23.89 18.78 42.06
C VAL A 687 -24.99 18.42 43.04
N GLU A 688 -25.12 17.14 43.40
CA GLU A 688 -26.11 16.61 44.33
C GLU A 688 -25.95 17.16 45.76
N ALA A 689 -24.77 17.62 46.09
CA ALA A 689 -24.46 18.17 47.42
C ALA A 689 -24.67 19.69 47.53
N VAL A 690 -25.02 20.39 46.43
CA VAL A 690 -25.06 21.86 46.41
C VAL A 690 -26.47 22.43 46.57
N GLY A 691 -27.50 21.74 46.16
CA GLY A 691 -28.90 22.19 46.26
C GLY A 691 -29.81 21.51 45.24
N GLU A 692 -31.08 21.93 45.24
CA GLU A 692 -32.07 21.39 44.31
C GLU A 692 -31.86 21.92 42.87
N MET A 693 -31.66 21.03 41.91
CA MET A 693 -31.48 21.34 40.50
C MET A 693 -32.78 21.77 39.82
N GLY A 694 -32.73 22.83 39.05
CA GLY A 694 -33.81 23.21 38.16
C GLY A 694 -34.02 22.27 36.96
N ALA A 695 -35.11 22.44 36.25
CA ALA A 695 -35.41 21.61 35.06
C ALA A 695 -34.32 21.72 33.98
N LEU A 696 -33.73 22.92 33.79
CA LEU A 696 -32.68 23.16 32.81
C LEU A 696 -31.35 22.46 33.18
N ASP A 697 -31.04 22.39 34.51
CA ASP A 697 -29.87 21.71 35.02
C ASP A 697 -29.97 20.17 34.80
N ARG A 698 -31.12 19.59 35.18
CA ARG A 698 -31.40 18.17 34.93
C ARG A 698 -31.36 17.83 33.43
N TRP A 699 -31.86 18.71 32.59
CA TRP A 699 -31.88 18.53 31.14
C TRP A 699 -30.45 18.47 30.56
N ILE A 700 -29.55 19.43 30.89
CA ILE A 700 -28.21 19.42 30.35
C ILE A 700 -27.39 18.21 30.82
N LEU A 701 -27.57 17.79 32.08
CA LEU A 701 -26.90 16.59 32.60
C LEU A 701 -27.41 15.31 31.93
N ALA A 702 -28.70 15.22 31.63
CA ALA A 702 -29.28 14.12 30.85
C ALA A 702 -28.72 14.09 29.41
N ARG A 703 -28.61 15.27 28.77
CA ARG A 703 -27.98 15.41 27.46
C ARG A 703 -26.49 15.01 27.48
N LEU A 704 -25.76 15.37 28.53
CA LEU A 704 -24.37 14.96 28.74
C LEU A 704 -24.24 13.43 28.87
N SER A 705 -25.10 12.80 29.64
CA SER A 705 -25.14 11.34 29.79
C SER A 705 -25.42 10.63 28.45
N GLN A 706 -26.33 11.19 27.65
CA GLN A 706 -26.61 10.70 26.30
C GLN A 706 -25.38 10.87 25.40
N LEU A 707 -24.72 12.04 25.42
CA LEU A 707 -23.50 12.30 24.66
C LEU A 707 -22.41 11.27 24.99
N ILE A 708 -22.15 10.99 26.26
CA ILE A 708 -21.15 9.99 26.68
C ILE A 708 -21.46 8.63 26.06
N THR A 709 -22.73 8.20 26.10
CA THR A 709 -23.17 6.92 25.53
C THR A 709 -22.95 6.88 24.02
N ASP A 710 -23.32 7.93 23.33
CA ASP A 710 -23.24 8.03 21.88
C ASP A 710 -21.78 8.12 21.40
N LEU A 711 -20.95 8.88 22.11
CA LEU A 711 -19.51 8.97 21.82
C LEU A 711 -18.79 7.64 22.04
N ARG A 712 -19.08 6.92 23.13
CA ARG A 712 -18.55 5.57 23.34
C ARG A 712 -18.86 4.65 22.17
N LYS A 713 -20.12 4.63 21.73
CA LYS A 713 -20.54 3.84 20.58
C LYS A 713 -19.81 4.26 19.28
N ALA A 714 -19.62 5.56 19.07
CA ALA A 714 -18.93 6.08 17.90
C ALA A 714 -17.42 5.73 17.91
N TYR A 715 -16.73 5.89 19.05
CA TYR A 715 -15.32 5.50 19.17
C TYR A 715 -15.14 3.98 19.00
N GLU A 716 -15.95 3.16 19.64
CA GLU A 716 -15.90 1.70 19.52
C GLU A 716 -16.31 1.20 18.13
N GLY A 717 -17.11 1.98 17.42
CA GLY A 717 -17.47 1.77 16.02
C GLY A 717 -16.52 2.41 15.01
N TYR A 718 -15.43 3.02 15.43
CA TYR A 718 -14.45 3.72 14.56
C TYR A 718 -15.08 4.83 13.70
N ASP A 719 -16.18 5.44 14.15
CA ASP A 719 -16.91 6.53 13.48
C ASP A 719 -16.45 7.90 13.98
N THR A 720 -15.32 8.38 13.51
CA THR A 720 -14.78 9.70 13.88
C THR A 720 -15.68 10.85 13.43
N SER A 721 -16.34 10.73 12.26
CA SER A 721 -17.30 11.74 11.78
C SER A 721 -18.51 11.87 12.72
N GLY A 722 -18.99 10.76 13.27
CA GLY A 722 -20.03 10.74 14.30
C GLY A 722 -19.57 11.40 15.59
N VAL A 723 -18.32 11.14 16.01
CA VAL A 723 -17.72 11.80 17.20
C VAL A 723 -17.70 13.32 17.02
N VAL A 724 -17.12 13.82 15.93
CA VAL A 724 -17.04 15.27 15.65
C VAL A 724 -18.42 15.91 15.60
N LYS A 725 -19.37 15.28 14.90
CA LYS A 725 -20.75 15.80 14.80
C LYS A 725 -21.41 15.95 16.17
N GLN A 726 -21.33 14.92 17.00
CA GLN A 726 -22.00 14.90 18.32
C GLN A 726 -21.36 15.87 19.30
N LEU A 727 -20.01 15.99 19.33
CA LEU A 727 -19.32 16.98 20.13
C LEU A 727 -19.73 18.40 19.73
N LYS A 728 -19.77 18.70 18.44
CA LYS A 728 -20.15 20.03 17.93
C LYS A 728 -21.62 20.34 18.26
N GLU A 729 -22.53 19.39 18.05
CA GLU A 729 -23.94 19.58 18.37
C GLU A 729 -24.13 19.90 19.86
N PHE A 730 -23.56 19.09 20.74
CA PHE A 730 -23.69 19.32 22.19
C PHE A 730 -23.05 20.64 22.62
N ILE A 731 -21.81 20.92 22.21
CA ILE A 731 -21.11 22.12 22.66
C ILE A 731 -21.78 23.39 22.13
N VAL A 732 -22.17 23.42 20.84
CA VAL A 732 -22.74 24.62 20.21
C VAL A 732 -24.20 24.81 20.58
N VAL A 733 -25.03 23.78 20.41
CA VAL A 733 -26.47 23.89 20.53
C VAL A 733 -26.90 23.74 21.99
N ASP A 734 -26.60 22.59 22.61
CA ASP A 734 -27.11 22.27 23.93
C ASP A 734 -26.43 23.10 25.02
N PHE A 735 -25.10 23.18 25.03
CA PHE A 735 -24.36 23.80 26.10
C PHE A 735 -24.25 25.33 25.92
N SER A 736 -23.63 25.79 24.84
CA SER A 736 -23.38 27.23 24.62
C SER A 736 -24.66 28.02 24.35
N THR A 737 -25.43 27.64 23.33
CA THR A 737 -26.56 28.41 22.84
C THR A 737 -27.80 28.24 23.74
N TRP A 738 -27.99 27.07 24.31
CA TRP A 738 -29.17 26.84 25.13
C TRP A 738 -28.91 26.98 26.62
N TYR A 739 -28.04 26.15 27.21
CA TYR A 739 -27.81 26.14 28.66
C TYR A 739 -27.16 27.43 29.16
N ILE A 740 -25.95 27.78 28.66
CA ILE A 740 -25.20 28.97 29.15
C ILE A 740 -26.00 30.25 28.89
N ARG A 741 -26.56 30.41 27.67
CA ARG A 741 -27.29 31.65 27.36
C ARG A 741 -28.49 31.89 28.28
N ARG A 742 -29.22 30.83 28.66
CA ARG A 742 -30.39 30.91 29.55
C ARG A 742 -30.00 30.98 31.03
N SER A 743 -28.78 30.63 31.37
CA SER A 743 -28.28 30.64 32.76
C SER A 743 -27.45 31.88 33.08
N ARG A 744 -27.34 32.87 32.17
CA ARG A 744 -26.50 34.06 32.41
C ARG A 744 -26.93 34.86 33.64
N ASP A 745 -28.20 35.08 33.81
CA ASP A 745 -28.71 35.83 34.92
C ASP A 745 -28.56 35.07 36.27
N ARG A 746 -28.46 33.75 36.23
CA ARG A 746 -28.28 32.87 37.39
C ARG A 746 -26.88 32.93 38.01
N VAL A 747 -25.88 33.37 37.23
CA VAL A 747 -24.45 33.42 37.70
C VAL A 747 -23.97 34.84 37.98
N GLY A 748 -24.79 35.88 37.74
CA GLY A 748 -24.47 37.28 37.95
C GLY A 748 -24.30 37.68 39.43
N LEU A 749 -23.82 38.92 39.68
CA LEU A 749 -23.61 39.46 41.04
C LEU A 749 -24.88 39.47 41.89
N ASN A 750 -26.05 39.74 41.28
CA ASN A 750 -27.35 39.86 41.93
C ASN A 750 -28.13 38.53 41.95
N ALA A 751 -27.52 37.42 41.47
CA ALA A 751 -28.19 36.12 41.44
C ALA A 751 -28.36 35.51 42.85
N ASP A 752 -29.45 34.73 43.06
CA ASP A 752 -29.59 33.93 44.26
C ASP A 752 -28.38 33.02 44.47
N LYS A 753 -27.83 33.05 45.68
CA LYS A 753 -26.59 32.33 46.00
C LYS A 753 -26.73 30.82 45.83
N LYS A 754 -27.89 30.22 46.20
CA LYS A 754 -28.09 28.76 46.07
C LYS A 754 -28.21 28.37 44.62
N ASP A 755 -29.04 29.06 43.85
CA ASP A 755 -29.23 28.81 42.42
C ASP A 755 -27.93 29.04 41.62
N ARG A 756 -27.17 30.12 41.91
CA ARG A 756 -25.85 30.36 41.32
C ARG A 756 -24.87 29.21 41.56
N ASN A 757 -24.80 28.73 42.81
CA ASN A 757 -23.88 27.63 43.16
C ASN A 757 -24.28 26.35 42.46
N VAL A 758 -25.56 26.00 42.32
CA VAL A 758 -26.03 24.87 41.52
C VAL A 758 -25.64 25.05 40.07
N CYS A 759 -25.92 26.21 39.48
CA CYS A 759 -25.63 26.50 38.07
C CYS A 759 -24.14 26.38 37.75
N LEU A 760 -23.26 26.97 38.58
CA LEU A 760 -21.81 26.86 38.41
C LEU A 760 -21.32 25.42 38.59
N SER A 761 -21.87 24.67 39.54
CA SER A 761 -21.49 23.26 39.72
C SER A 761 -21.89 22.38 38.52
N VAL A 762 -23.05 22.64 37.92
CA VAL A 762 -23.47 21.95 36.67
C VAL A 762 -22.56 22.33 35.50
N MET A 763 -22.21 23.63 35.34
CA MET A 763 -21.27 24.05 34.30
C MET A 763 -19.90 23.37 34.45
N TYR A 764 -19.39 23.30 35.69
CA TYR A 764 -18.14 22.63 36.01
C TYR A 764 -18.18 21.15 35.60
N GLU A 765 -19.22 20.42 36.03
CA GLU A 765 -19.40 18.99 35.70
C GLU A 765 -19.44 18.78 34.21
N VAL A 766 -20.20 19.60 33.46
CA VAL A 766 -20.29 19.54 32.02
C VAL A 766 -18.92 19.77 31.35
N LEU A 767 -18.19 20.82 31.77
CA LEU A 767 -16.88 21.18 31.19
C LEU A 767 -15.84 20.09 31.46
N VAL A 768 -15.73 19.61 32.70
CA VAL A 768 -14.77 18.56 33.06
C VAL A 768 -15.08 17.28 32.31
N THR A 769 -16.35 16.91 32.20
CA THR A 769 -16.73 15.70 31.43
C THR A 769 -16.47 15.87 29.94
N LEU A 770 -16.75 17.04 29.36
CA LEU A 770 -16.46 17.34 27.95
C LEU A 770 -14.97 17.23 27.65
N THR A 771 -14.08 17.75 28.54
CA THR A 771 -12.63 17.60 28.31
C THR A 771 -12.23 16.13 28.25
N LYS A 772 -12.76 15.28 29.14
CA LYS A 772 -12.46 13.84 29.16
C LYS A 772 -12.92 13.12 27.89
N VAL A 773 -14.15 13.35 27.44
CA VAL A 773 -14.69 12.64 26.27
C VAL A 773 -14.19 13.21 24.94
N ALA A 774 -13.75 14.47 24.91
CA ALA A 774 -13.17 15.12 23.75
C ALA A 774 -11.66 14.92 23.60
N ALA A 775 -10.95 14.56 24.68
CA ALA A 775 -9.49 14.43 24.71
C ALA A 775 -8.90 13.54 23.60
N PRO A 776 -9.52 12.42 23.18
CA PRO A 776 -8.99 11.68 22.03
C PRO A 776 -9.08 12.46 20.72
N MET A 777 -10.07 13.35 20.55
CA MET A 777 -10.33 14.09 19.32
C MET A 777 -9.58 15.43 19.26
N ILE A 778 -9.60 16.21 20.34
CA ILE A 778 -8.97 17.54 20.49
C ILE A 778 -8.05 17.56 21.71
N PRO A 779 -6.91 16.83 21.67
CA PRO A 779 -6.11 16.56 22.86
C PRO A 779 -5.51 17.82 23.50
N PHE A 780 -5.18 18.85 22.73
CA PHE A 780 -4.51 20.04 23.23
C PHE A 780 -5.47 20.95 23.99
N VAL A 781 -6.59 21.31 23.40
CA VAL A 781 -7.58 22.18 24.05
C VAL A 781 -8.19 21.47 25.26
N ALA A 782 -8.44 20.17 25.17
CA ALA A 782 -8.95 19.36 26.28
C ALA A 782 -7.96 19.34 27.46
N GLU A 783 -6.66 19.16 27.22
CA GLU A 783 -5.61 19.19 28.25
C GLU A 783 -5.56 20.54 28.97
N GLU A 784 -5.50 21.64 28.21
CA GLU A 784 -5.37 22.99 28.82
C GLU A 784 -6.59 23.34 29.68
N ILE A 785 -7.82 23.06 29.20
CA ILE A 785 -9.04 23.29 29.99
C ILE A 785 -9.05 22.41 31.24
N PHE A 786 -8.75 21.11 31.10
CA PHE A 786 -8.76 20.16 32.20
C PHE A 786 -7.78 20.54 33.31
N LYS A 787 -6.54 20.86 32.94
CA LYS A 787 -5.50 21.28 33.90
C LYS A 787 -5.91 22.49 34.76
N ASN A 788 -6.59 23.47 34.16
CA ASN A 788 -7.04 24.62 34.90
C ASN A 788 -8.25 24.30 35.79
N LEU A 789 -9.16 23.42 35.34
CA LEU A 789 -10.38 23.12 36.11
C LEU A 789 -10.14 22.12 37.26
N VAL A 790 -9.38 21.05 37.01
CA VAL A 790 -9.29 19.89 37.91
C VAL A 790 -8.01 19.91 38.74
N GLN A 791 -6.94 20.54 38.23
CA GLN A 791 -5.59 20.61 38.86
C GLN A 791 -4.97 19.21 39.07
N GLU A 792 -5.43 18.22 38.32
CA GLU A 792 -4.80 16.90 38.21
C GLU A 792 -3.69 16.92 37.15
N GLU A 793 -2.88 15.86 37.11
CA GLU A 793 -1.69 15.81 36.27
C GLU A 793 -2.00 15.92 34.76
N SER A 794 -2.97 15.19 34.27
CA SER A 794 -3.39 15.23 32.85
C SER A 794 -4.76 14.61 32.64
N VAL A 795 -5.50 15.09 31.62
CA VAL A 795 -6.77 14.51 31.19
C VAL A 795 -6.61 13.10 30.63
N HIS A 796 -5.41 12.74 30.22
CA HIS A 796 -5.08 11.47 29.57
C HIS A 796 -4.61 10.37 30.55
N LEU A 797 -4.38 10.68 31.80
CA LEU A 797 -3.95 9.75 32.85
C LEU A 797 -5.09 9.35 33.78
#